data_c9e5c7b74c5c494e222b4de0414ca9fb
#
_entry.id   c9e5c7b74c5c494e222b4de0414ca9fb
#
_cell.length_a   1.000
_cell.length_b   1.000
_cell.length_c   1.000
_cell.angle_alpha   90.00
_cell.angle_beta   90.00
_cell.angle_gamma   90.00
#
_symmetry.space_group_name_H-M   'P 1'
#
loop_
_entity.id
_entity.type
_entity.pdbx_description
1 polymer ?
#
loop_
_entity_poly.entity_id
_entity_poly.type
_entity_poly.pdbx_seq_one_letter_code
_entity_poly.pdbx_strand_id
1 'polypeptide(L)'
;MNSRSRTRYVSIMWWGWTAVCGAVLSLAGVFLYLNPQIPSAETYRHVRIETPLRIFADGGQLMAEFGERRVIPLKLADVPPMFIHAVIDTEDKRFYSHSGVDLISLVNDAFDLMANRGEIKSGASTLTMQLAKYISLSPEQTFIRKFKQMLLALKIERELTKDEILELYFNVVPFGKRAYGAQSAAFTYYGRPLKDLDIAQLAMLAGIPQAPTAGNPINGPDRAMKRRNLVLSRMLEQGSITQEQFDVASNSPNTATVHERDLDIAAPYAAEWVRQQLVAKYGADVYSSGYEATTTIDARLQDVATKAVRDGVFRYDRRHGYRGPVAHIDLPADPTAMRVAVQQALVPYPPHVGLEAAVAVTVAPDSFTAMRSNGEAVVIKADLYKWARRFVDQNTRGEVPTKAADVVTPGDIVWLKQVTEGWALWQMPDIQATIIAMSPTTGGVKAIVGGFDFAANQYNHALQAARQPGSGFKPFLYSAALDAGVTPSTIFMDAPLVFEDENLETQYRPKNDGSRFNGPTRLREALYRSINLVSIRVLLQVGAGDVIDYVKRFGFDTTDFPRNTQLAIGGGTMGITPVQMVRAYATFANGGFLVEPNILKEVRDMSGQVIYKANYPIACEHCDAKPANDAAPQVASADDPPQTNDDTPIAAPRVLDERNAFIMNSMLQDVIKRGTAIRARELNRNDLAGKTGTTNEADTWFNGYQKTLVATVWVGFSNHAPVGDNEYGSNGPLPIWMDFMRAALQGVPEDTREQPPGVVTMKIDPKTGEPATPDQQNAIFEYFLAEHVPSVRASTTQSTETDAKEPVRPIDIF
;
A
#
# COMPACT_ATOMS: atom_id res chain seq x y z
N MET A 1 28.33 44.88 75.98
CA MET A 1 27.92 43.61 75.47
C MET A 1 28.53 42.49 76.28
N ASN A 2 27.74 41.74 77.05
CA ASN A 2 28.18 40.66 77.89
C ASN A 2 28.89 39.52 77.17
N SER A 3 29.97 39.02 77.71
CA SER A 3 30.76 37.93 77.10
C SER A 3 29.96 36.69 76.65
N ARG A 4 28.81 36.42 77.29
CA ARG A 4 27.91 35.33 76.98
C ARG A 4 27.13 35.57 75.63
N SER A 5 26.89 36.84 75.20
CA SER A 5 26.27 37.11 73.93
C SER A 5 27.26 36.96 72.77
N ARG A 6 28.53 37.29 72.98
CA ARG A 6 29.59 37.16 71.94
C ARG A 6 29.91 35.69 71.61
N THR A 7 29.91 34.80 72.61
CA THR A 7 30.10 33.36 72.42
C THR A 7 28.89 32.72 71.66
N ARG A 8 27.64 33.13 71.90
CA ARG A 8 26.48 32.65 71.20
C ARG A 8 26.49 33.09 69.74
N TYR A 9 26.88 34.32 69.41
CA TYR A 9 27.01 34.79 68.04
C TYR A 9 28.10 34.05 67.23
N VAL A 10 29.27 33.79 67.88
CA VAL A 10 30.37 33.03 67.27
C VAL A 10 29.94 31.59 67.04
N SER A 11 29.24 30.99 67.99
CA SER A 11 28.73 29.61 67.81
C SER A 11 27.69 29.51 66.72
N ILE A 12 26.77 30.46 66.62
CA ILE A 12 25.75 30.49 65.45
C ILE A 12 26.45 30.68 64.12
N MET A 13 27.46 31.55 64.02
CA MET A 13 28.26 31.72 62.85
C MET A 13 29.00 30.46 62.46
N TRP A 14 29.61 29.76 63.43
CA TRP A 14 30.33 28.50 63.20
C TRP A 14 29.40 27.38 62.69
N TRP A 15 28.22 27.24 63.35
CA TRP A 15 27.21 26.28 62.88
C TRP A 15 26.65 26.64 61.50
N GLY A 16 26.50 27.93 61.25
CA GLY A 16 26.11 28.42 59.90
C GLY A 16 27.16 28.07 58.85
N TRP A 17 28.45 28.32 59.15
CA TRP A 17 29.56 27.98 58.25
C TRP A 17 29.69 26.46 58.01
N THR A 18 29.59 25.64 59.10
CA THR A 18 29.65 24.17 58.98
C THR A 18 28.44 23.66 58.14
N ALA A 19 27.28 24.19 58.32
CA ALA A 19 26.09 23.85 57.50
C ALA A 19 26.30 24.20 56.01
N VAL A 20 26.84 25.39 55.74
CA VAL A 20 27.17 25.81 54.37
C VAL A 20 28.26 24.91 53.75
N CYS A 21 29.36 24.61 54.47
CA CYS A 21 30.40 23.72 53.99
C CYS A 21 29.88 22.29 53.74
N GLY A 22 29.03 21.78 54.67
CA GLY A 22 28.36 20.49 54.50
C GLY A 22 27.47 20.43 53.30
N ALA A 23 26.70 21.49 53.03
CA ALA A 23 25.86 21.59 51.81
C ALA A 23 26.71 21.64 50.54
N VAL A 24 27.80 22.43 50.52
CA VAL A 24 28.71 22.52 49.36
C VAL A 24 29.39 21.17 49.10
N LEU A 25 29.88 20.46 50.13
CA LEU A 25 30.48 19.13 49.99
C LEU A 25 29.47 18.09 49.49
N SER A 26 28.24 18.14 49.98
CA SER A 26 27.14 17.28 49.50
C SER A 26 26.82 17.53 48.06
N LEU A 27 26.70 18.79 47.61
CA LEU A 27 26.50 19.18 46.23
C LEU A 27 27.69 18.73 45.35
N ALA A 28 28.93 18.90 45.82
CA ALA A 28 30.12 18.45 45.10
C ALA A 28 30.15 16.92 44.95
N GLY A 29 29.76 16.16 45.98
CA GLY A 29 29.63 14.71 45.95
C GLY A 29 28.58 14.24 44.94
N VAL A 30 27.40 14.87 44.93
CA VAL A 30 26.36 14.61 43.96
C VAL A 30 26.81 14.93 42.52
N PHE A 31 27.52 16.03 42.36
CA PHE A 31 28.11 16.41 41.08
C PHE A 31 29.11 15.38 40.57
N LEU A 32 30.07 14.96 41.39
CA LEU A 32 31.08 13.98 41.02
C LEU A 32 30.47 12.60 40.71
N TYR A 33 29.40 12.23 41.40
CA TYR A 33 28.67 10.97 41.17
C TYR A 33 27.85 10.99 39.86
N LEU A 34 27.17 12.10 39.55
CA LEU A 34 26.26 12.21 38.40
C LEU A 34 26.98 12.63 37.12
N ASN A 35 28.07 13.38 37.21
CA ASN A 35 28.76 13.92 36.02
C ASN A 35 29.27 12.86 35.01
N PRO A 36 29.80 11.69 35.44
CA PRO A 36 30.20 10.61 34.53
C PRO A 36 29.01 9.90 33.86
N GLN A 37 27.80 9.99 34.45
CA GLN A 37 26.59 9.37 33.93
C GLN A 37 25.89 10.21 32.87
N ILE A 38 26.35 11.43 32.65
CA ILE A 38 25.77 12.35 31.63
C ILE A 38 26.63 12.28 30.38
N PRO A 39 26.04 11.94 29.22
CA PRO A 39 26.75 11.87 27.94
C PRO A 39 27.58 13.13 27.67
N SER A 40 28.63 12.99 26.85
CA SER A 40 29.46 14.13 26.43
C SER A 40 28.60 15.08 25.56
N ALA A 41 28.92 16.36 25.61
CA ALA A 41 28.19 17.38 24.86
C ALA A 41 28.36 17.25 23.36
N GLU A 42 29.45 16.63 22.86
CA GLU A 42 29.61 16.25 21.44
C GLU A 42 28.48 15.37 20.91
N THR A 43 27.92 14.50 21.77
CA THR A 43 26.76 13.66 21.43
C THR A 43 25.55 14.53 21.05
N TYR A 44 25.47 15.78 21.52
CA TYR A 44 24.32 16.67 21.29
C TYR A 44 24.46 17.56 20.06
N ARG A 45 25.67 17.74 19.49
CA ARG A 45 25.85 18.34 18.15
C ARG A 45 25.28 17.47 17.04
N HIS A 46 25.21 16.17 17.29
CA HIS A 46 24.70 15.17 16.37
C HIS A 46 23.42 14.49 16.89
N VAL A 47 22.57 15.23 17.64
CA VAL A 47 21.24 14.70 17.98
C VAL A 47 20.54 14.35 16.66
N ARG A 48 20.47 13.06 16.39
CA ARG A 48 19.64 12.57 15.29
C ARG A 48 18.20 12.91 15.64
N ILE A 49 17.66 13.91 14.94
CA ILE A 49 16.24 14.20 15.00
C ILE A 49 15.58 12.96 14.41
N GLU A 50 14.85 12.21 15.23
CA GLU A 50 14.13 11.04 14.75
C GLU A 50 13.18 11.46 13.63
N THR A 51 13.57 11.20 12.41
CA THR A 51 12.82 11.56 11.21
C THR A 51 12.16 10.30 10.67
N PRO A 52 10.87 10.34 10.32
CA PRO A 52 10.16 9.16 9.82
C PRO A 52 10.71 8.68 8.49
N LEU A 53 10.51 7.40 8.20
CA LEU A 53 10.68 6.82 6.87
C LEU A 53 9.66 7.44 5.93
N ARG A 54 10.11 7.94 4.78
CA ARG A 54 9.25 8.43 3.68
C ARG A 54 9.38 7.53 2.48
N ILE A 55 8.24 7.20 1.88
CA ILE A 55 8.19 6.35 0.69
C ILE A 55 7.56 7.14 -0.45
N PHE A 56 8.27 7.20 -1.58
CA PHE A 56 7.89 7.97 -2.75
C PHE A 56 7.63 7.07 -3.97
N ALA A 57 6.70 7.48 -4.82
CA ALA A 57 6.54 6.95 -6.15
C ALA A 57 7.73 7.34 -7.05
N ASP A 58 7.84 6.75 -8.24
CA ASP A 58 8.92 6.98 -9.21
C ASP A 58 9.05 8.45 -9.63
N GLY A 59 7.94 9.20 -9.62
CA GLY A 59 7.87 10.63 -9.92
C GLY A 59 8.06 11.56 -8.71
N GLY A 60 8.41 11.03 -7.53
CA GLY A 60 8.65 11.80 -6.30
C GLY A 60 7.40 12.15 -5.48
N GLN A 61 6.22 11.61 -5.83
CA GLN A 61 5.00 11.79 -5.05
C GLN A 61 5.07 10.96 -3.76
N LEU A 62 4.70 11.56 -2.62
CA LEU A 62 4.69 10.91 -1.32
C LEU A 62 3.54 9.88 -1.23
N MET A 63 3.92 8.62 -0.97
CA MET A 63 2.99 7.49 -0.82
C MET A 63 2.67 7.19 0.64
N ALA A 64 3.66 7.31 1.52
CA ALA A 64 3.52 7.01 2.94
C ALA A 64 4.62 7.64 3.78
N GLU A 65 4.31 7.80 5.07
CA GLU A 65 5.27 8.20 6.09
C GLU A 65 5.11 7.27 7.32
N PHE A 66 6.18 6.59 7.72
CA PHE A 66 6.20 5.65 8.83
C PHE A 66 7.16 6.11 9.93
N GLY A 67 6.65 6.28 11.16
CA GLY A 67 7.39 6.70 12.33
C GLY A 67 6.46 7.14 13.45
N GLU A 68 6.95 7.13 14.69
CA GLU A 68 6.17 7.59 15.83
C GLU A 68 6.12 9.12 15.90
N ARG A 69 7.16 9.77 15.43
CA ARG A 69 7.32 11.22 15.49
C ARG A 69 7.21 11.83 14.10
N ARG A 70 6.38 12.85 13.99
CA ARG A 70 6.31 13.69 12.79
C ARG A 70 7.24 14.88 13.02
N VAL A 71 8.38 14.90 12.34
CA VAL A 71 9.35 16.00 12.41
C VAL A 71 9.56 16.59 11.02
N ILE A 72 9.40 17.91 10.93
CA ILE A 72 9.80 18.69 9.77
C ILE A 72 10.93 19.61 10.24
N PRO A 73 12.19 19.32 9.90
CA PRO A 73 13.33 20.11 10.35
C PRO A 73 13.18 21.58 9.94
N LEU A 74 13.53 22.48 10.85
CA LEU A 74 13.45 23.93 10.66
C LEU A 74 14.76 24.58 11.10
N LYS A 75 15.36 25.40 10.26
CA LYS A 75 16.52 26.23 10.64
C LYS A 75 16.04 27.46 11.39
N LEU A 76 16.84 27.94 12.36
CA LEU A 76 16.48 29.12 13.14
C LEU A 76 16.22 30.35 12.29
N ALA A 77 16.95 30.52 11.19
CA ALA A 77 16.75 31.61 10.22
C ALA A 77 15.35 31.60 9.57
N ASP A 78 14.68 30.46 9.52
CA ASP A 78 13.34 30.31 8.93
C ASP A 78 12.22 30.42 9.99
N VAL A 79 12.57 30.58 11.28
CA VAL A 79 11.61 30.75 12.38
C VAL A 79 11.14 32.21 12.43
N PRO A 80 9.82 32.49 12.43
CA PRO A 80 9.31 33.83 12.59
C PRO A 80 9.82 34.50 13.90
N PRO A 81 10.33 35.71 13.88
CA PRO A 81 10.76 36.40 15.11
C PRO A 81 9.68 36.47 16.20
N MET A 82 8.40 36.65 15.81
CA MET A 82 7.25 36.60 16.73
C MET A 82 7.10 35.28 17.47
N PHE A 83 7.44 34.13 16.84
CA PHE A 83 7.41 32.85 17.51
C PHE A 83 8.55 32.70 18.49
N ILE A 84 9.75 33.17 18.15
CA ILE A 84 10.91 33.21 19.05
C ILE A 84 10.56 34.02 20.30
N HIS A 85 9.98 35.22 20.15
CA HIS A 85 9.52 36.05 21.27
C HIS A 85 8.43 35.37 22.07
N ALA A 86 7.41 34.76 21.43
CA ALA A 86 6.35 34.06 22.11
C ALA A 86 6.87 32.97 23.08
N VAL A 87 7.89 32.24 22.65
CA VAL A 87 8.53 31.16 23.45
C VAL A 87 9.45 31.75 24.53
N ILE A 88 10.35 32.67 24.19
CA ILE A 88 11.32 33.26 25.14
C ILE A 88 10.62 34.05 26.21
N ASP A 89 9.71 34.95 25.88
CA ASP A 89 8.99 35.82 26.81
C ASP A 89 8.12 34.98 27.79
N THR A 90 7.70 33.81 27.35
CA THR A 90 6.85 32.93 28.15
C THR A 90 7.64 31.96 29.02
N GLU A 91 8.62 31.30 28.48
CA GLU A 91 9.31 30.16 29.10
C GLU A 91 10.64 30.57 29.75
N ASP A 92 11.35 31.57 29.20
CA ASP A 92 12.70 31.91 29.65
C ASP A 92 13.11 33.33 29.23
N LYS A 93 12.50 34.36 29.84
CA LYS A 93 12.71 35.78 29.50
C LYS A 93 14.18 36.26 29.57
N ARG A 94 15.04 35.55 30.24
CA ARG A 94 16.48 35.84 30.37
C ARG A 94 17.35 34.85 29.65
N PHE A 95 16.82 34.13 28.66
CA PHE A 95 17.51 33.09 27.91
C PHE A 95 18.90 33.47 27.45
N TYR A 96 19.07 34.68 26.88
CA TYR A 96 20.36 35.16 26.37
C TYR A 96 21.34 35.64 27.49
N SER A 97 20.90 35.76 28.74
CA SER A 97 21.71 36.32 29.84
C SER A 97 22.26 35.33 30.87
N HIS A 98 21.77 34.06 30.82
CA HIS A 98 22.27 33.00 31.72
C HIS A 98 23.00 31.91 30.93
N SER A 99 23.73 31.01 31.66
CA SER A 99 24.50 29.90 31.05
C SER A 99 23.87 28.54 31.39
N GLY A 100 22.60 28.34 30.93
CA GLY A 100 21.88 27.06 31.08
C GLY A 100 20.99 26.96 32.33
N VAL A 101 21.35 27.55 33.42
CA VAL A 101 20.57 27.63 34.67
C VAL A 101 20.42 29.09 35.08
N ASP A 102 19.21 29.54 35.30
CA ASP A 102 18.94 30.89 35.78
C ASP A 102 18.92 30.94 37.34
N LEU A 103 20.08 31.24 37.93
CA LEU A 103 20.23 31.29 39.37
C LEU A 103 19.35 32.35 40.06
N ILE A 104 19.07 33.50 39.36
CA ILE A 104 18.20 34.57 39.91
C ILE A 104 16.77 34.07 39.98
N SER A 105 16.29 33.39 38.95
CA SER A 105 14.94 32.76 38.97
C SER A 105 14.85 31.70 40.07
N LEU A 106 15.87 30.87 40.22
CA LEU A 106 15.90 29.84 41.26
C LEU A 106 15.81 30.43 42.69
N VAL A 107 16.55 31.49 42.94
CA VAL A 107 16.51 32.19 44.24
C VAL A 107 15.13 32.84 44.46
N ASN A 108 14.55 33.50 43.47
CA ASN A 108 13.21 34.08 43.55
C ASN A 108 12.14 33.02 43.82
N ASP A 109 12.18 31.86 43.09
CA ASP A 109 11.25 30.75 43.31
C ASP A 109 11.39 30.16 44.71
N ALA A 110 12.61 30.09 45.24
CA ALA A 110 12.85 29.66 46.64
C ALA A 110 12.24 30.64 47.65
N PHE A 111 12.34 31.94 47.44
CA PHE A 111 11.68 32.96 48.27
C PHE A 111 10.18 32.89 48.15
N ASP A 112 9.62 32.74 46.94
CA ASP A 112 8.18 32.58 46.72
C ASP A 112 7.63 31.32 47.38
N LEU A 113 8.36 30.22 47.35
CA LEU A 113 8.00 28.97 48.05
C LEU A 113 7.90 29.17 49.55
N MET A 114 8.85 29.93 50.11
CA MET A 114 8.85 30.26 51.54
C MET A 114 7.74 31.24 51.92
N ALA A 115 7.45 32.23 51.04
CA ALA A 115 6.44 33.25 51.28
C ALA A 115 5.01 32.75 51.09
N ASN A 116 4.76 31.84 50.14
CA ASN A 116 3.45 31.33 49.76
C ASN A 116 3.09 29.95 50.34
N ARG A 117 3.67 29.56 51.46
CA ARG A 117 3.37 28.30 52.20
C ARG A 117 3.42 27.02 51.35
N GLY A 118 4.32 26.98 50.36
CA GLY A 118 4.55 25.78 49.57
C GLY A 118 3.92 25.79 48.17
N GLU A 119 3.26 26.87 47.73
CA GLU A 119 2.81 27.01 46.35
C GLU A 119 3.86 27.70 45.48
N ILE A 120 4.33 27.00 44.42
CA ILE A 120 5.25 27.56 43.42
C ILE A 120 4.41 28.18 42.32
N LYS A 121 4.44 29.52 42.18
CA LYS A 121 3.73 30.28 41.15
C LYS A 121 4.45 30.40 39.83
N SER A 122 5.76 30.19 39.78
CA SER A 122 6.60 30.23 38.59
C SER A 122 7.55 29.00 38.59
N GLY A 123 7.93 28.53 37.41
CA GLY A 123 8.88 27.39 37.27
C GLY A 123 10.24 27.88 36.78
N ALA A 124 11.29 27.77 37.65
CA ALA A 124 12.68 28.15 37.32
C ALA A 124 13.37 27.21 36.31
N SER A 125 12.62 26.57 35.38
CA SER A 125 13.20 25.73 34.33
C SER A 125 13.49 26.54 33.11
N THR A 126 14.75 26.69 32.71
CA THR A 126 15.17 27.37 31.50
C THR A 126 14.85 26.54 30.23
N LEU A 127 14.87 27.19 29.05
CA LEU A 127 14.71 26.51 27.75
C LEU A 127 15.79 25.43 27.57
N THR A 128 17.03 25.68 27.98
CA THR A 128 18.12 24.69 27.92
C THR A 128 17.87 23.51 28.84
N MET A 129 17.28 23.71 30.00
CA MET A 129 16.86 22.60 30.89
C MET A 129 15.70 21.80 30.30
N GLN A 130 14.76 22.45 29.62
CA GLN A 130 13.67 21.77 28.90
C GLN A 130 14.23 20.96 27.72
N LEU A 131 15.15 21.52 26.94
CA LEU A 131 15.86 20.82 25.88
C LEU A 131 16.57 19.56 26.44
N ALA A 132 17.33 19.70 27.52
CA ALA A 132 18.00 18.59 28.20
C ALA A 132 17.03 17.47 28.59
N LYS A 133 15.81 17.82 29.02
CA LYS A 133 14.76 16.84 29.33
C LYS A 133 14.33 16.03 28.10
N TYR A 134 14.19 16.66 26.93
CA TYR A 134 13.70 16.01 25.72
C TYR A 134 14.75 15.17 24.98
N ILE A 135 16.03 15.49 25.16
CA ILE A 135 17.12 14.84 24.43
C ILE A 135 17.63 13.55 25.13
N SER A 136 17.69 13.50 26.46
CA SER A 136 18.50 12.46 27.13
C SER A 136 17.96 11.86 28.41
N LEU A 137 16.77 12.18 28.90
CA LEU A 137 16.34 11.77 30.22
C LEU A 137 15.12 10.85 30.22
N SER A 138 15.21 9.80 31.05
CA SER A 138 14.11 8.89 31.35
C SER A 138 12.86 9.65 31.89
N PRO A 139 11.65 9.15 31.67
CA PRO A 139 10.41 9.82 32.09
C PRO A 139 10.19 9.86 33.62
N GLU A 140 11.04 9.25 34.41
CA GLU A 140 10.90 9.19 35.89
C GLU A 140 10.95 10.58 36.55
N GLN A 141 10.02 10.85 37.46
CA GLN A 141 9.94 12.12 38.15
C GLN A 141 10.69 12.03 39.49
N THR A 142 12.01 12.32 39.50
CA THR A 142 12.84 12.32 40.69
C THR A 142 13.63 13.63 40.83
N PHE A 143 14.00 13.98 42.06
CA PHE A 143 14.93 15.11 42.34
C PHE A 143 16.26 14.92 41.61
N ILE A 144 16.75 13.67 41.52
CA ILE A 144 17.99 13.32 40.80
C ILE A 144 17.89 13.72 39.33
N ARG A 145 16.74 13.48 38.70
CA ARG A 145 16.51 13.89 37.31
C ARG A 145 16.61 15.41 37.14
N LYS A 146 16.01 16.19 38.06
CA LYS A 146 16.10 17.65 37.98
C LYS A 146 17.53 18.14 38.09
N PHE A 147 18.33 17.50 38.93
CA PHE A 147 19.75 17.80 39.07
C PHE A 147 20.55 17.41 37.79
N LYS A 148 20.26 16.24 37.23
CA LYS A 148 20.82 15.83 35.94
C LYS A 148 20.46 16.81 34.82
N GLN A 149 19.21 17.34 34.78
CA GLN A 149 18.81 18.37 33.83
C GLN A 149 19.63 19.66 33.95
N MET A 150 19.86 20.10 35.16
CA MET A 150 20.70 21.31 35.41
C MET A 150 22.13 21.09 34.94
N LEU A 151 22.75 19.94 35.30
CA LEU A 151 24.11 19.63 34.89
C LEU A 151 24.24 19.49 33.38
N LEU A 152 23.25 18.86 32.75
CA LEU A 152 23.20 18.70 31.29
C LEU A 152 23.01 20.05 30.60
N ALA A 153 22.13 20.92 31.15
CA ALA A 153 21.92 22.27 30.60
C ALA A 153 23.23 23.07 30.61
N LEU A 154 24.01 23.00 31.73
CA LEU A 154 25.32 23.64 31.80
C LEU A 154 26.34 23.07 30.79
N LYS A 155 26.30 21.74 30.51
CA LYS A 155 27.15 21.14 29.48
C LYS A 155 26.74 21.61 28.06
N ILE A 156 25.43 21.62 27.74
CA ILE A 156 24.91 22.05 26.46
C ILE A 156 25.34 23.50 26.16
N GLU A 157 25.19 24.41 27.10
CA GLU A 157 25.55 25.83 26.98
C GLU A 157 27.07 26.10 26.85
N ARG A 158 27.92 25.12 27.20
CA ARG A 158 29.36 25.21 26.96
C ARG A 158 29.75 24.84 25.55
N GLU A 159 28.96 24.03 24.87
CA GLU A 159 29.26 23.44 23.56
C GLU A 159 28.45 24.06 22.43
N LEU A 160 27.24 24.53 22.71
CA LEU A 160 26.32 25.11 21.74
C LEU A 160 26.09 26.60 22.03
N THR A 161 25.96 27.37 20.97
CA THR A 161 25.50 28.75 21.04
C THR A 161 24.01 28.82 21.38
N LYS A 162 23.56 29.99 21.86
CA LYS A 162 22.13 30.23 22.14
C LYS A 162 21.24 29.96 20.95
N ASP A 163 21.68 30.33 19.76
CA ASP A 163 20.94 30.14 18.53
C ASP A 163 20.84 28.65 18.13
N GLU A 164 21.92 27.87 18.29
CA GLU A 164 21.91 26.41 18.10
C GLU A 164 21.00 25.72 19.12
N ILE A 165 20.96 26.19 20.36
CA ILE A 165 20.05 25.67 21.40
C ILE A 165 18.59 25.93 21.01
N LEU A 166 18.25 27.13 20.52
CA LEU A 166 16.90 27.46 20.06
C LEU A 166 16.50 26.63 18.84
N GLU A 167 17.40 26.50 17.85
CA GLU A 167 17.15 25.69 16.67
C GLU A 167 16.84 24.25 17.07
N LEU A 168 17.64 23.67 17.94
CA LEU A 168 17.44 22.31 18.42
C LEU A 168 16.14 22.19 19.24
N TYR A 169 15.85 23.17 20.11
CA TYR A 169 14.61 23.19 20.89
C TYR A 169 13.39 23.21 19.98
N PHE A 170 13.36 24.08 18.96
CA PHE A 170 12.24 24.17 18.01
C PHE A 170 12.04 22.95 17.13
N ASN A 171 13.02 22.06 17.06
CA ASN A 171 12.93 20.80 16.31
C ASN A 171 12.56 19.57 17.14
N VAL A 172 12.82 19.57 18.47
CA VAL A 172 12.63 18.36 19.30
C VAL A 172 11.46 18.44 20.27
N VAL A 173 10.95 19.66 20.56
CA VAL A 173 9.90 19.79 21.57
C VAL A 173 8.56 19.19 21.10
N PRO A 174 7.84 18.43 21.94
CA PRO A 174 6.56 17.85 21.59
C PRO A 174 5.42 18.86 21.66
N PHE A 175 4.55 18.84 20.65
CA PHE A 175 3.34 19.67 20.56
C PHE A 175 2.04 18.85 20.66
N GLY A 176 2.10 17.56 20.94
CA GLY A 176 0.93 16.67 20.91
C GLY A 176 0.55 16.23 19.49
N LYS A 177 -0.46 15.37 19.37
CA LYS A 177 -0.89 14.82 18.07
C LYS A 177 0.29 14.27 17.22
N ARG A 178 1.31 13.69 17.87
CA ARG A 178 2.53 13.17 17.25
C ARG A 178 3.41 14.22 16.57
N ALA A 179 3.08 15.53 16.70
CA ALA A 179 3.90 16.63 16.18
C ALA A 179 5.07 16.91 17.10
N TYR A 180 6.27 16.80 16.59
CA TYR A 180 7.53 17.19 17.22
C TYR A 180 8.17 18.28 16.40
N GLY A 181 8.57 19.37 17.10
CA GLY A 181 9.06 20.60 16.47
C GLY A 181 7.96 21.57 16.01
N ALA A 182 8.32 22.86 15.99
CA ALA A 182 7.39 23.96 15.72
C ALA A 182 6.78 23.90 14.30
N GLN A 183 7.57 23.54 13.30
CA GLN A 183 7.10 23.44 11.91
C GLN A 183 6.07 22.33 11.76
N SER A 184 6.32 21.17 12.36
CA SER A 184 5.38 20.06 12.35
C SER A 184 4.09 20.40 13.09
N ALA A 185 4.17 21.17 14.19
CA ALA A 185 3.01 21.66 14.90
C ALA A 185 2.18 22.62 14.05
N ALA A 186 2.81 23.54 13.34
CA ALA A 186 2.15 24.49 12.43
C ALA A 186 1.34 23.74 11.37
N PHE A 187 1.93 22.74 10.73
CA PHE A 187 1.19 21.89 9.76
C PHE A 187 0.11 21.07 10.43
N THR A 188 0.38 20.46 11.60
CA THR A 188 -0.60 19.59 12.29
C THR A 188 -1.85 20.35 12.73
N TYR A 189 -1.70 21.59 13.20
CA TYR A 189 -2.83 22.36 13.77
C TYR A 189 -3.44 23.37 12.80
N TYR A 190 -2.69 23.83 11.77
CA TYR A 190 -3.14 24.89 10.86
C TYR A 190 -2.96 24.58 9.37
N GLY A 191 -2.34 23.44 8.99
CA GLY A 191 -2.12 23.03 7.59
C GLY A 191 -1.19 23.97 6.82
N ARG A 192 -0.42 24.83 7.50
CA ARG A 192 0.43 25.86 6.89
C ARG A 192 1.81 25.91 7.53
N PRO A 193 2.83 26.42 6.82
CA PRO A 193 4.16 26.67 7.38
C PRO A 193 4.10 27.62 8.58
N LEU A 194 5.01 27.45 9.54
CA LEU A 194 5.08 28.30 10.73
C LEU A 194 5.17 29.81 10.42
N LYS A 195 5.88 30.17 9.36
CA LYS A 195 6.07 31.55 8.90
C LYS A 195 4.79 32.25 8.41
N ASP A 196 3.76 31.47 8.05
CA ASP A 196 2.51 31.98 7.49
C ASP A 196 1.40 32.10 8.56
N LEU A 197 1.74 31.82 9.83
CA LEU A 197 0.81 31.90 10.95
C LEU A 197 0.74 33.30 11.52
N ASP A 198 -0.45 33.72 11.98
CA ASP A 198 -0.68 34.97 12.68
C ASP A 198 -0.21 34.92 14.15
N ILE A 199 -0.19 36.07 14.81
CA ILE A 199 0.27 36.22 16.20
C ILE A 199 -0.53 35.34 17.16
N ALA A 200 -1.85 35.21 16.98
CA ALA A 200 -2.70 34.39 17.83
C ALA A 200 -2.37 32.90 17.69
N GLN A 201 -2.12 32.47 16.47
CA GLN A 201 -1.74 31.08 16.14
C GLN A 201 -0.33 30.76 16.63
N LEU A 202 0.64 31.64 16.44
CA LEU A 202 2.01 31.51 16.98
C LEU A 202 2.02 31.42 18.49
N ALA A 203 1.27 32.30 19.18
CA ALA A 203 1.10 32.28 20.64
C ALA A 203 0.39 30.99 21.13
N MET A 204 -0.59 30.47 20.36
CA MET A 204 -1.21 29.19 20.62
C MET A 204 -0.18 28.06 20.61
N LEU A 205 0.63 27.97 19.57
CA LEU A 205 1.68 26.96 19.46
C LEU A 205 2.70 27.10 20.60
N ALA A 206 3.18 28.32 20.91
CA ALA A 206 4.14 28.54 22.00
C ALA A 206 3.60 28.09 23.37
N GLY A 207 2.28 28.07 23.57
CA GLY A 207 1.64 27.59 24.78
C GLY A 207 1.54 26.08 24.94
N ILE A 208 1.60 25.26 23.84
CA ILE A 208 1.36 23.80 23.86
C ILE A 208 2.43 22.99 24.63
N PRO A 209 3.74 23.30 24.57
CA PRO A 209 4.78 22.44 25.15
C PRO A 209 4.66 22.22 26.66
N GLN A 210 3.96 23.06 27.39
CA GLN A 210 3.70 22.88 28.81
C GLN A 210 2.86 21.63 29.10
N ALA A 211 1.89 21.30 28.22
CA ALA A 211 0.99 20.15 28.36
C ALA A 211 0.58 19.61 27.00
N PRO A 212 1.46 18.98 26.23
CA PRO A 212 1.23 18.67 24.82
C PRO A 212 0.01 17.79 24.55
N THR A 213 -0.31 16.87 25.46
CA THR A 213 -1.43 15.94 25.29
C THR A 213 -2.77 16.56 25.67
N ALA A 214 -2.84 17.24 26.82
CA ALA A 214 -4.09 17.74 27.41
C ALA A 214 -4.32 19.26 27.18
N GLY A 215 -3.28 19.99 26.79
CA GLY A 215 -3.31 21.43 26.61
C GLY A 215 -3.18 21.92 25.18
N ASN A 216 -3.29 21.03 24.21
CA ASN A 216 -3.34 21.40 22.80
C ASN A 216 -4.78 21.84 22.39
N PRO A 217 -4.91 22.65 21.31
CA PRO A 217 -6.19 23.29 20.95
C PRO A 217 -7.29 22.31 20.48
N ILE A 218 -6.96 21.04 20.29
CA ILE A 218 -7.91 20.00 19.88
C ILE A 218 -8.43 19.23 21.09
N ASN A 219 -7.52 18.77 21.99
CA ASN A 219 -7.89 17.94 23.12
C ASN A 219 -8.41 18.75 24.32
N GLY A 220 -7.96 19.99 24.45
CA GLY A 220 -8.33 20.88 25.54
C GLY A 220 -8.45 22.34 25.08
N PRO A 221 -9.42 22.69 24.23
CA PRO A 221 -9.54 24.01 23.62
C PRO A 221 -9.56 25.15 24.62
N ASP A 222 -10.34 25.05 25.72
CA ASP A 222 -10.44 26.09 26.75
C ASP A 222 -9.12 26.31 27.48
N ARG A 223 -8.42 25.23 27.79
CA ARG A 223 -7.09 25.26 28.41
C ARG A 223 -6.05 25.88 27.46
N ALA A 224 -6.08 25.51 26.20
CA ALA A 224 -5.21 26.05 25.17
C ALA A 224 -5.43 27.55 24.96
N MET A 225 -6.70 28.00 24.92
CA MET A 225 -7.06 29.42 24.80
C MET A 225 -6.57 30.24 26.00
N LYS A 226 -6.76 29.73 27.22
CA LYS A 226 -6.23 30.39 28.44
C LYS A 226 -4.70 30.49 28.38
N ARG A 227 -4.02 29.45 27.93
CA ARG A 227 -2.57 29.45 27.82
C ARG A 227 -2.08 30.38 26.72
N ARG A 228 -2.74 30.40 25.54
CA ARG A 228 -2.48 31.38 24.48
C ARG A 228 -2.52 32.80 25.00
N ASN A 229 -3.60 33.16 25.71
CA ASN A 229 -3.77 34.52 26.21
C ASN A 229 -2.72 34.89 27.28
N LEU A 230 -2.24 33.91 28.05
CA LEU A 230 -1.09 34.10 28.94
C LEU A 230 0.21 34.36 28.17
N VAL A 231 0.45 33.66 27.07
CA VAL A 231 1.61 33.90 26.18
C VAL A 231 1.54 35.33 25.64
N LEU A 232 0.39 35.74 25.08
CA LEU A 232 0.17 37.10 24.58
C LEU A 232 0.37 38.17 25.63
N SER A 233 -0.11 37.96 26.87
CA SER A 233 0.12 38.90 28.00
C SER A 233 1.60 39.06 28.30
N ARG A 234 2.39 37.97 28.29
CA ARG A 234 3.82 38.05 28.53
C ARG A 234 4.59 38.73 27.38
N MET A 235 4.18 38.51 26.14
CA MET A 235 4.72 39.20 24.97
C MET A 235 4.47 40.71 25.08
N LEU A 236 3.28 41.13 25.55
CA LEU A 236 2.97 42.52 25.79
C LEU A 236 3.80 43.12 26.95
N GLU A 237 3.93 42.40 28.07
CA GLU A 237 4.75 42.78 29.22
C GLU A 237 6.23 42.96 28.84
N GLN A 238 6.78 42.19 27.90
CA GLN A 238 8.15 42.32 27.42
C GLN A 238 8.29 43.33 26.26
N GLY A 239 7.18 43.89 25.77
CA GLY A 239 7.19 44.86 24.67
C GLY A 239 7.39 44.22 23.26
N SER A 240 7.23 42.91 23.15
CA SER A 240 7.36 42.17 21.89
C SER A 240 6.16 42.34 20.97
N ILE A 241 5.00 42.72 21.52
CA ILE A 241 3.78 43.12 20.80
C ILE A 241 3.20 44.39 21.37
N THR A 242 2.42 45.13 20.54
CA THR A 242 1.68 46.31 20.99
C THR A 242 0.38 45.96 21.66
N GLN A 243 -0.22 46.93 22.40
CA GLN A 243 -1.57 46.71 22.99
C GLN A 243 -2.61 46.39 21.92
N GLU A 244 -2.58 47.05 20.78
CA GLU A 244 -3.51 46.75 19.67
C GLU A 244 -3.35 45.32 19.15
N GLN A 245 -2.13 44.86 18.96
CA GLN A 245 -1.85 43.47 18.56
C GLN A 245 -2.33 42.44 19.62
N PHE A 246 -2.16 42.75 20.89
CA PHE A 246 -2.66 41.94 22.00
C PHE A 246 -4.19 41.86 21.97
N ASP A 247 -4.89 42.99 21.81
CA ASP A 247 -6.34 43.05 21.81
C ASP A 247 -6.95 42.23 20.64
N VAL A 248 -6.38 42.39 19.46
CA VAL A 248 -6.78 41.60 18.27
C VAL A 248 -6.51 40.12 18.47
N ALA A 249 -5.32 39.73 18.90
CA ALA A 249 -4.91 38.32 19.02
C ALA A 249 -5.65 37.60 20.17
N SER A 250 -5.88 38.27 21.30
CA SER A 250 -6.57 37.68 22.46
C SER A 250 -8.05 37.43 22.21
N ASN A 251 -8.70 38.23 21.35
CA ASN A 251 -10.11 38.05 20.93
C ASN A 251 -10.29 37.12 19.74
N SER A 252 -9.20 36.70 19.08
CA SER A 252 -9.30 35.77 17.95
C SER A 252 -9.81 34.39 18.37
N PRO A 253 -10.72 33.75 17.60
CA PRO A 253 -11.22 32.42 17.91
C PRO A 253 -10.12 31.34 17.77
N ASN A 254 -10.37 30.16 18.33
CA ASN A 254 -9.54 29.00 18.06
C ASN A 254 -9.85 28.46 16.65
N THR A 255 -8.89 28.57 15.75
CA THR A 255 -9.01 28.12 14.35
C THR A 255 -8.25 26.81 14.10
N ALA A 256 -7.67 26.19 15.14
CA ALA A 256 -6.91 24.95 14.99
C ALA A 256 -7.83 23.79 14.67
N THR A 257 -7.46 23.03 13.67
CA THR A 257 -8.04 21.73 13.29
C THR A 257 -6.92 20.74 13.06
N VAL A 258 -7.20 19.45 13.16
CA VAL A 258 -6.18 18.44 12.86
C VAL A 258 -6.02 18.34 11.36
N HIS A 259 -4.83 18.67 10.88
CA HIS A 259 -4.41 18.43 9.49
C HIS A 259 -3.50 17.22 9.48
N GLU A 260 -3.93 16.17 8.79
CA GLU A 260 -3.02 15.11 8.42
C GLU A 260 -2.21 15.60 7.20
N ARG A 261 -0.96 15.18 7.11
CA ARG A 261 -0.19 15.46 5.90
C ARG A 261 -0.86 14.71 4.76
N ASP A 262 -1.34 15.45 3.78
CA ASP A 262 -1.90 14.84 2.58
C ASP A 262 -0.82 14.01 1.89
N LEU A 263 -1.12 12.75 1.67
CA LEU A 263 -0.34 11.91 0.79
C LEU A 263 -0.66 12.33 -0.64
N ASP A 264 0.36 12.42 -1.48
CA ASP A 264 0.16 12.78 -2.89
C ASP A 264 -0.57 11.67 -3.64
N ILE A 265 -0.40 10.42 -3.20
CA ILE A 265 -1.10 9.26 -3.74
C ILE A 265 -1.44 8.23 -2.65
N ALA A 266 -2.57 7.55 -2.80
CA ALA A 266 -3.00 6.47 -1.91
C ALA A 266 -2.52 5.11 -2.43
N ALA A 267 -1.37 4.64 -1.91
CA ALA A 267 -0.77 3.35 -2.29
C ALA A 267 -0.37 2.50 -1.07
N PRO A 268 -1.28 2.23 -0.12
CA PRO A 268 -0.91 1.65 1.17
C PRO A 268 -0.34 0.23 1.05
N TYR A 269 -0.82 -0.62 0.14
CA TYR A 269 -0.28 -1.96 -0.09
C TYR A 269 1.15 -1.93 -0.64
N ALA A 270 1.45 -0.99 -1.54
CA ALA A 270 2.80 -0.77 -2.06
C ALA A 270 3.74 -0.26 -0.96
N ALA A 271 3.30 0.74 -0.20
CA ALA A 271 4.06 1.32 0.89
C ALA A 271 4.38 0.29 1.99
N GLU A 272 3.42 -0.55 2.37
CA GLU A 272 3.62 -1.62 3.34
C GLU A 272 4.62 -2.67 2.85
N TRP A 273 4.57 -3.04 1.58
CA TRP A 273 5.54 -3.96 1.00
C TRP A 273 6.97 -3.39 1.05
N VAL A 274 7.16 -2.13 0.70
CA VAL A 274 8.46 -1.43 0.82
C VAL A 274 8.91 -1.34 2.27
N ARG A 275 8.00 -0.97 3.19
CA ARG A 275 8.31 -0.91 4.62
C ARG A 275 8.85 -2.24 5.14
N GLN A 276 8.21 -3.35 4.79
CA GLN A 276 8.65 -4.70 5.19
C GLN A 276 10.05 -5.02 4.66
N GLN A 277 10.34 -4.70 3.39
CA GLN A 277 11.69 -4.90 2.82
C GLN A 277 12.75 -4.06 3.55
N LEU A 278 12.45 -2.80 3.86
CA LEU A 278 13.38 -1.91 4.55
C LEU A 278 13.61 -2.34 6.00
N VAL A 279 12.56 -2.77 6.71
CA VAL A 279 12.70 -3.32 8.06
C VAL A 279 13.51 -4.61 8.07
N ALA A 280 13.30 -5.50 7.10
CA ALA A 280 14.09 -6.72 6.96
C ALA A 280 15.58 -6.43 6.70
N LYS A 281 15.90 -5.34 5.98
CA LYS A 281 17.26 -4.95 5.62
C LYS A 281 17.97 -4.10 6.67
N TYR A 282 17.28 -3.13 7.28
CA TYR A 282 17.88 -2.11 8.14
C TYR A 282 17.37 -2.17 9.59
N GLY A 283 16.47 -3.12 9.93
CA GLY A 283 15.91 -3.23 11.27
C GLY A 283 14.91 -2.14 11.61
N ALA A 284 14.58 -2.01 12.91
CA ALA A 284 13.60 -1.05 13.41
C ALA A 284 14.08 0.42 13.32
N ASP A 285 15.37 0.66 13.18
CA ASP A 285 15.94 2.01 13.07
C ASP A 285 15.44 2.76 11.83
N VAL A 286 14.90 2.05 10.85
CA VAL A 286 14.28 2.62 9.64
C VAL A 286 13.18 3.64 9.98
N TYR A 287 12.50 3.50 11.12
CA TYR A 287 11.43 4.41 11.54
C TYR A 287 11.89 5.75 12.11
N SER A 288 13.18 5.87 12.42
CA SER A 288 13.75 7.04 13.06
C SER A 288 14.96 7.62 12.32
N SER A 289 15.47 6.94 11.30
CA SER A 289 16.69 7.30 10.56
C SER A 289 16.47 8.29 9.43
N GLY A 290 15.21 8.66 9.14
CA GLY A 290 14.88 9.64 8.09
C GLY A 290 15.19 9.15 6.68
N TYR A 291 15.08 7.84 6.45
CA TYR A 291 15.30 7.29 5.12
C TYR A 291 14.21 7.74 4.16
N GLU A 292 14.60 8.02 2.93
CA GLU A 292 13.74 8.30 1.80
C GLU A 292 13.87 7.17 0.77
N ALA A 293 12.80 6.40 0.60
CA ALA A 293 12.75 5.29 -0.32
C ALA A 293 11.96 5.67 -1.58
N THR A 294 12.61 5.63 -2.74
CA THR A 294 11.94 5.80 -4.04
C THR A 294 11.59 4.43 -4.59
N THR A 295 10.36 4.29 -5.06
CA THR A 295 9.81 3.04 -5.61
C THR A 295 9.78 3.06 -7.14
N THR A 296 9.39 1.94 -7.74
CA THR A 296 9.09 1.82 -9.17
C THR A 296 7.63 2.16 -9.50
N ILE A 297 6.80 2.47 -8.49
CA ILE A 297 5.37 2.77 -8.64
C ILE A 297 5.18 4.05 -9.46
N ASP A 298 4.35 3.97 -10.49
CA ASP A 298 3.86 5.14 -11.24
C ASP A 298 2.58 5.65 -10.56
N ALA A 299 2.61 6.90 -10.10
CA ALA A 299 1.51 7.50 -9.34
C ALA A 299 0.18 7.45 -10.12
N ARG A 300 0.19 7.79 -11.41
CA ARG A 300 -0.99 7.79 -12.27
C ARG A 300 -1.54 6.37 -12.46
N LEU A 301 -0.67 5.40 -12.71
CA LEU A 301 -1.08 4.01 -12.87
C LEU A 301 -1.63 3.42 -11.57
N GLN A 302 -1.06 3.82 -10.43
CA GLN A 302 -1.53 3.38 -9.12
C GLN A 302 -2.95 3.89 -8.83
N ASP A 303 -3.24 5.16 -9.10
CA ASP A 303 -4.58 5.73 -8.93
C ASP A 303 -5.60 5.04 -9.82
N VAL A 304 -5.25 4.83 -11.09
CA VAL A 304 -6.10 4.11 -12.05
C VAL A 304 -6.36 2.68 -11.59
N ALA A 305 -5.33 1.98 -11.07
CA ALA A 305 -5.47 0.61 -10.56
C ALA A 305 -6.39 0.57 -9.34
N THR A 306 -6.22 1.50 -8.40
CA THR A 306 -7.07 1.61 -7.20
C THR A 306 -8.53 1.85 -7.59
N LYS A 307 -8.77 2.77 -8.51
CA LYS A 307 -10.12 3.05 -9.02
C LYS A 307 -10.72 1.84 -9.74
N ALA A 308 -9.98 1.20 -10.63
CA ALA A 308 -10.46 0.05 -11.40
C ALA A 308 -10.85 -1.12 -10.49
N VAL A 309 -10.04 -1.43 -9.46
CA VAL A 309 -10.34 -2.46 -8.45
C VAL A 309 -11.62 -2.12 -7.70
N ARG A 310 -11.73 -0.91 -7.16
CA ARG A 310 -12.90 -0.47 -6.39
C ARG A 310 -14.18 -0.49 -7.22
N ASP A 311 -14.14 0.06 -8.42
CA ASP A 311 -15.29 0.07 -9.32
C ASP A 311 -15.67 -1.35 -9.75
N GLY A 312 -14.68 -2.24 -9.96
CA GLY A 312 -14.91 -3.63 -10.30
C GLY A 312 -15.59 -4.42 -9.19
N VAL A 313 -15.10 -4.25 -7.95
CA VAL A 313 -15.71 -4.87 -6.76
C VAL A 313 -17.13 -4.37 -6.55
N PHE A 314 -17.37 -3.06 -6.68
CA PHE A 314 -18.72 -2.51 -6.60
C PHE A 314 -19.65 -3.02 -7.72
N ARG A 315 -19.15 -3.21 -8.94
CA ARG A 315 -19.93 -3.81 -10.04
C ARG A 315 -20.37 -5.23 -9.71
N TYR A 316 -19.47 -6.04 -9.16
CA TYR A 316 -19.80 -7.38 -8.70
C TYR A 316 -20.88 -7.33 -7.61
N ASP A 317 -20.65 -6.55 -6.57
CA ASP A 317 -21.49 -6.46 -5.39
C ASP A 317 -22.95 -6.05 -5.75
N ARG A 318 -23.10 -5.07 -6.64
CA ARG A 318 -24.42 -4.66 -7.16
C ARG A 318 -25.10 -5.73 -8.01
N ARG A 319 -24.34 -6.57 -8.73
CA ARG A 319 -24.93 -7.68 -9.51
C ARG A 319 -25.51 -8.76 -8.60
N HIS A 320 -24.94 -8.95 -7.41
CA HIS A 320 -25.36 -10.01 -6.51
C HIS A 320 -26.45 -9.60 -5.53
N GLY A 321 -26.75 -8.31 -5.41
CA GLY A 321 -27.88 -7.79 -4.63
C GLY A 321 -27.48 -7.11 -3.34
N TYR A 322 -28.48 -6.59 -2.64
CA TYR A 322 -28.33 -5.81 -1.43
C TYR A 322 -28.50 -6.68 -0.19
N ARG A 323 -27.50 -6.67 0.69
CA ARG A 323 -27.48 -7.48 1.92
C ARG A 323 -28.26 -6.87 3.08
N GLY A 324 -28.84 -5.70 2.88
CA GLY A 324 -29.63 -4.99 3.90
C GLY A 324 -28.88 -3.88 4.61
N PRO A 325 -29.54 -3.22 5.56
CA PRO A 325 -28.92 -2.20 6.42
C PRO A 325 -27.78 -2.78 7.26
N VAL A 326 -26.82 -1.93 7.64
CA VAL A 326 -25.67 -2.32 8.48
C VAL A 326 -26.11 -2.55 9.92
N ALA A 327 -27.03 -1.71 10.40
CA ALA A 327 -27.63 -1.77 11.74
C ALA A 327 -28.95 -1.03 11.73
N HIS A 328 -29.68 -1.07 12.87
CA HIS A 328 -30.91 -0.36 13.09
C HIS A 328 -30.89 0.35 14.44
N ILE A 329 -31.50 1.53 14.54
CA ILE A 329 -31.71 2.28 15.78
C ILE A 329 -33.14 2.75 15.91
N ASP A 330 -33.64 2.87 17.12
CA ASP A 330 -34.91 3.54 17.41
C ASP A 330 -34.73 5.05 17.29
N LEU A 331 -35.58 5.68 16.49
CA LEU A 331 -35.56 7.13 16.27
C LEU A 331 -36.44 7.87 17.29
N PRO A 332 -35.88 8.83 18.06
CA PRO A 332 -36.70 9.72 18.89
C PRO A 332 -37.65 10.58 18.04
N ALA A 333 -38.82 10.86 18.57
CA ALA A 333 -39.79 11.73 17.89
C ALA A 333 -39.39 13.23 17.89
N ASP A 334 -38.65 13.67 18.90
CA ASP A 334 -38.12 15.04 18.95
C ASP A 334 -36.98 15.24 17.95
N PRO A 335 -37.03 16.23 17.05
CA PRO A 335 -36.04 16.45 16.02
C PRO A 335 -34.60 16.70 16.56
N THR A 336 -34.48 17.35 17.71
CA THR A 336 -33.18 17.63 18.32
C THR A 336 -32.57 16.36 18.92
N ALA A 337 -33.38 15.57 19.64
CA ALA A 337 -32.96 14.28 20.18
C ALA A 337 -32.64 13.29 19.06
N MET A 338 -33.41 13.28 17.96
CA MET A 338 -33.14 12.45 16.77
C MET A 338 -31.79 12.78 16.17
N ARG A 339 -31.44 14.06 15.97
CA ARG A 339 -30.15 14.46 15.44
C ARG A 339 -28.98 13.96 16.30
N VAL A 340 -29.12 14.09 17.63
CA VAL A 340 -28.09 13.60 18.57
C VAL A 340 -27.98 12.07 18.50
N ALA A 341 -29.09 11.35 18.47
CA ALA A 341 -29.12 9.89 18.36
C ALA A 341 -28.46 9.42 17.07
N VAL A 342 -28.78 10.04 15.94
CA VAL A 342 -28.14 9.74 14.63
C VAL A 342 -26.64 9.98 14.68
N GLN A 343 -26.19 11.12 15.18
CA GLN A 343 -24.77 11.42 15.29
C GLN A 343 -24.01 10.38 16.14
N GLN A 344 -24.59 10.00 17.28
CA GLN A 344 -24.01 8.98 18.16
C GLN A 344 -23.96 7.60 17.49
N ALA A 345 -25.03 7.21 16.79
CA ALA A 345 -25.13 5.92 16.11
C ALA A 345 -24.15 5.78 14.94
N LEU A 346 -23.77 6.89 14.30
CA LEU A 346 -22.85 6.88 13.16
C LEU A 346 -21.37 6.93 13.57
N VAL A 347 -21.05 7.17 14.85
CA VAL A 347 -19.64 7.17 15.34
C VAL A 347 -18.86 5.89 14.97
N PRO A 348 -19.43 4.66 15.05
CA PRO A 348 -18.74 3.43 14.66
C PRO A 348 -18.57 3.27 13.14
N TYR A 349 -19.22 4.11 12.33
CA TYR A 349 -19.24 4.00 10.85
C TYR A 349 -18.67 5.25 10.19
N PRO A 350 -17.38 5.56 10.38
CA PRO A 350 -16.76 6.73 9.74
C PRO A 350 -16.80 6.61 8.22
N PRO A 351 -16.71 7.74 7.48
CA PRO A 351 -16.61 7.73 6.02
C PRO A 351 -15.45 6.85 5.54
N HIS A 352 -15.70 6.02 4.54
CA HIS A 352 -14.76 4.99 4.12
C HIS A 352 -14.86 4.68 2.62
N VAL A 353 -13.73 4.72 1.90
CA VAL A 353 -13.64 4.41 0.46
C VAL A 353 -14.68 5.17 -0.40
N GLY A 354 -14.97 6.43 -0.04
CA GLY A 354 -15.98 7.24 -0.72
C GLY A 354 -17.43 6.86 -0.40
N LEU A 355 -17.64 6.01 0.61
CA LEU A 355 -18.93 5.72 1.22
C LEU A 355 -19.09 6.50 2.52
N GLU A 356 -20.30 6.93 2.81
CA GLU A 356 -20.67 7.60 4.05
C GLU A 356 -21.90 6.92 4.64
N ALA A 357 -21.84 6.61 5.94
CA ALA A 357 -22.97 6.04 6.64
C ALA A 357 -24.02 7.12 6.94
N ALA A 358 -25.29 6.76 6.82
CA ALA A 358 -26.42 7.63 7.13
C ALA A 358 -27.58 6.82 7.73
N VAL A 359 -28.45 7.45 8.50
CA VAL A 359 -29.63 6.81 9.07
C VAL A 359 -30.87 7.20 8.25
N ALA A 360 -31.62 6.22 7.76
CA ALA A 360 -32.90 6.45 7.10
C ALA A 360 -33.88 7.02 8.13
N VAL A 361 -34.34 8.25 7.92
CA VAL A 361 -35.25 8.93 8.89
C VAL A 361 -36.72 8.96 8.44
N THR A 362 -36.95 9.02 7.11
CA THR A 362 -38.31 8.92 6.54
C THR A 362 -38.30 8.08 5.27
N VAL A 363 -39.38 7.34 5.04
CA VAL A 363 -39.56 6.47 3.89
C VAL A 363 -40.88 6.82 3.21
N ALA A 364 -40.82 7.25 1.96
CA ALA A 364 -41.93 7.53 1.06
C ALA A 364 -42.04 6.40 0.00
N PRO A 365 -43.10 6.34 -0.82
CA PRO A 365 -43.25 5.27 -1.79
C PRO A 365 -42.12 5.13 -2.78
N ASP A 366 -41.53 6.23 -3.28
CA ASP A 366 -40.55 6.29 -4.35
C ASP A 366 -39.20 6.88 -3.93
N SER A 367 -39.03 7.19 -2.65
CA SER A 367 -37.80 7.77 -2.11
C SER A 367 -37.67 7.51 -0.61
N PHE A 368 -36.48 7.68 -0.07
CA PHE A 368 -36.28 7.78 1.36
C PHE A 368 -35.33 8.92 1.68
N THR A 369 -35.47 9.49 2.88
CA THR A 369 -34.56 10.52 3.37
C THR A 369 -33.64 9.91 4.41
N ALA A 370 -32.32 10.12 4.25
CA ALA A 370 -31.31 9.69 5.19
C ALA A 370 -30.56 10.89 5.79
N MET A 371 -30.29 10.83 7.10
CA MET A 371 -29.54 11.86 7.82
C MET A 371 -28.09 11.40 8.00
N ARG A 372 -27.18 12.25 7.56
CA ARG A 372 -25.72 12.04 7.64
C ARG A 372 -25.17 12.46 9.00
N SER A 373 -23.92 12.11 9.29
CA SER A 373 -23.24 12.43 10.55
C SER A 373 -23.11 13.93 10.84
N ASN A 374 -23.09 14.79 9.81
CA ASN A 374 -23.10 16.25 9.94
C ASN A 374 -24.50 16.83 10.24
N GLY A 375 -25.52 15.98 10.33
CA GLY A 375 -26.92 16.38 10.55
C GLY A 375 -27.65 16.83 9.28
N GLU A 376 -27.04 16.76 8.11
CA GLU A 376 -27.66 17.03 6.81
C GLU A 376 -28.56 15.88 6.39
N ALA A 377 -29.79 16.20 5.96
CA ALA A 377 -30.72 15.24 5.41
C ALA A 377 -30.65 15.22 3.89
N VAL A 378 -30.45 14.02 3.31
CA VAL A 378 -30.36 13.80 1.87
C VAL A 378 -31.47 12.88 1.40
N VAL A 379 -32.03 13.15 0.22
CA VAL A 379 -33.10 12.36 -0.38
C VAL A 379 -32.56 11.41 -1.42
N ILE A 380 -32.83 10.13 -1.25
CA ILE A 380 -32.44 9.06 -2.17
C ILE A 380 -33.68 8.68 -3.01
N LYS A 381 -33.67 9.00 -4.30
CA LYS A 381 -34.75 8.73 -5.26
C LYS A 381 -34.68 7.28 -5.76
N ALA A 382 -35.79 6.82 -6.32
CA ALA A 382 -35.96 5.44 -6.80
C ALA A 382 -34.82 4.93 -7.70
N ASP A 383 -34.33 5.72 -8.65
CA ASP A 383 -33.27 5.32 -9.58
C ASP A 383 -31.91 5.09 -8.88
N LEU A 384 -31.75 5.65 -7.68
CA LEU A 384 -30.53 5.56 -6.87
C LEU A 384 -30.55 4.41 -5.84
N TYR A 385 -31.68 3.69 -5.67
CA TYR A 385 -31.79 2.50 -4.84
C TYR A 385 -32.43 1.28 -5.53
N LYS A 386 -33.08 1.38 -6.67
CA LYS A 386 -33.76 0.26 -7.39
C LYS A 386 -32.85 -0.93 -7.71
N TRP A 387 -31.56 -0.75 -7.73
CA TRP A 387 -30.61 -1.86 -7.89
C TRP A 387 -30.65 -2.81 -6.67
N ALA A 388 -31.08 -2.36 -5.50
CA ALA A 388 -30.98 -3.03 -4.21
C ALA A 388 -32.01 -4.18 -4.08
N ARG A 389 -31.96 -5.10 -5.04
CA ARG A 389 -32.67 -6.38 -4.94
C ARG A 389 -32.09 -7.15 -3.76
N ARG A 390 -32.92 -7.74 -2.94
CA ARG A 390 -32.50 -8.48 -1.74
C ARG A 390 -31.54 -9.60 -2.13
N PHE A 391 -30.36 -9.62 -1.53
CA PHE A 391 -29.43 -10.74 -1.63
C PHE A 391 -30.04 -11.96 -0.92
N VAL A 392 -30.01 -13.14 -1.54
CA VAL A 392 -30.43 -14.41 -0.96
C VAL A 392 -29.21 -15.30 -0.80
N ASP A 393 -28.50 -15.57 -1.87
CA ASP A 393 -27.20 -16.22 -1.96
C ASP A 393 -26.44 -15.71 -3.20
N GLN A 394 -25.26 -16.26 -3.48
CA GLN A 394 -24.42 -15.83 -4.60
C GLN A 394 -25.09 -16.00 -5.97
N ASN A 395 -26.10 -16.85 -6.09
CA ASN A 395 -26.78 -17.15 -7.36
C ASN A 395 -28.20 -16.57 -7.42
N THR A 396 -28.77 -16.20 -6.28
CA THR A 396 -30.19 -15.84 -6.16
C THR A 396 -30.37 -14.45 -5.57
N ARG A 397 -31.22 -13.65 -6.23
CA ARG A 397 -31.65 -12.32 -5.77
C ARG A 397 -33.15 -12.26 -5.68
N GLY A 398 -33.67 -11.47 -4.75
CA GLY A 398 -35.09 -11.13 -4.65
C GLY A 398 -35.59 -10.32 -5.85
N GLU A 399 -36.86 -9.96 -5.83
CA GLU A 399 -37.49 -9.13 -6.85
C GLU A 399 -36.92 -7.70 -6.84
N VAL A 400 -37.14 -6.97 -7.93
CA VAL A 400 -36.77 -5.55 -8.03
C VAL A 400 -37.64 -4.77 -7.06
N PRO A 401 -37.06 -3.91 -6.17
CA PRO A 401 -37.86 -3.10 -5.26
C PRO A 401 -38.82 -2.21 -6.01
N THR A 402 -40.08 -2.22 -5.58
CA THR A 402 -41.14 -1.38 -6.16
C THR A 402 -41.35 -0.09 -5.39
N LYS A 403 -41.03 -0.08 -4.11
CA LYS A 403 -41.07 1.05 -3.18
C LYS A 403 -39.86 1.08 -2.28
N ALA A 404 -39.54 2.23 -1.69
CA ALA A 404 -38.41 2.40 -0.81
C ALA A 404 -38.48 1.53 0.47
N ALA A 405 -39.70 1.27 0.95
CA ALA A 405 -39.93 0.38 2.09
C ALA A 405 -39.58 -1.10 1.84
N ASP A 406 -39.37 -1.52 0.60
CA ASP A 406 -38.86 -2.85 0.26
C ASP A 406 -37.35 -2.96 0.54
N VAL A 407 -36.66 -1.82 0.76
CA VAL A 407 -35.20 -1.74 0.88
C VAL A 407 -34.75 -1.26 2.26
N VAL A 408 -35.44 -0.25 2.84
CA VAL A 408 -35.10 0.39 4.11
C VAL A 408 -36.33 0.71 4.94
N THR A 409 -36.13 0.74 6.25
CA THR A 409 -37.13 1.25 7.23
C THR A 409 -36.56 2.43 8.01
N PRO A 410 -37.39 3.34 8.59
CA PRO A 410 -36.89 4.40 9.45
C PRO A 410 -36.08 3.82 10.63
N GLY A 411 -34.88 4.36 10.86
CA GLY A 411 -33.92 3.85 11.84
C GLY A 411 -32.79 3.02 11.26
N ASP A 412 -32.91 2.58 10.02
CA ASP A 412 -31.86 1.77 9.36
C ASP A 412 -30.62 2.61 9.06
N ILE A 413 -29.44 2.07 9.42
CA ILE A 413 -28.13 2.62 9.05
C ILE A 413 -27.74 2.02 7.71
N VAL A 414 -27.50 2.88 6.73
CA VAL A 414 -27.17 2.49 5.35
C VAL A 414 -25.90 3.21 4.88
N TRP A 415 -25.18 2.60 3.94
CA TRP A 415 -24.08 3.25 3.23
C TRP A 415 -24.61 4.03 2.04
N LEU A 416 -24.14 5.26 1.90
CA LEU A 416 -24.42 6.12 0.76
C LEU A 416 -23.13 6.45 0.01
N LYS A 417 -23.25 6.64 -1.30
CA LYS A 417 -22.18 7.16 -2.15
C LYS A 417 -22.67 8.39 -2.90
N GLN A 418 -21.85 9.43 -2.92
CA GLN A 418 -22.13 10.59 -3.75
C GLN A 418 -21.86 10.24 -5.22
N VAL A 419 -22.86 10.44 -6.07
CA VAL A 419 -22.79 10.28 -7.53
C VAL A 419 -23.21 11.58 -8.21
N THR A 420 -23.14 11.65 -9.52
CA THR A 420 -23.48 12.88 -10.27
C THR A 420 -24.93 13.34 -10.03
N GLU A 421 -25.85 12.37 -9.88
CA GLU A 421 -27.28 12.61 -9.69
C GLU A 421 -27.66 12.89 -8.23
N GLY A 422 -26.71 12.84 -7.29
CA GLY A 422 -26.94 13.05 -5.84
C GLY A 422 -26.38 11.93 -4.99
N TRP A 423 -27.06 11.60 -3.90
CA TRP A 423 -26.68 10.50 -3.02
C TRP A 423 -27.42 9.21 -3.41
N ALA A 424 -26.67 8.13 -3.59
CA ALA A 424 -27.18 6.80 -3.96
C ALA A 424 -26.97 5.80 -2.83
N LEU A 425 -27.92 4.88 -2.65
CA LEU A 425 -27.76 3.74 -1.77
C LEU A 425 -26.60 2.87 -2.26
N TRP A 426 -25.75 2.47 -1.33
CA TRP A 426 -24.58 1.61 -1.57
C TRP A 426 -24.43 0.57 -0.46
N GLN A 427 -23.44 -0.29 -0.54
CA GLN A 427 -23.05 -1.21 0.53
C GLN A 427 -21.56 -1.46 0.51
N MET A 428 -20.97 -1.86 1.65
CA MET A 428 -19.59 -2.33 1.73
C MET A 428 -19.50 -3.73 1.13
N PRO A 429 -18.62 -3.97 0.16
CA PRO A 429 -18.50 -5.29 -0.46
C PRO A 429 -17.73 -6.27 0.43
N ASP A 430 -18.12 -7.55 0.35
CA ASP A 430 -17.44 -8.66 1.02
C ASP A 430 -16.36 -9.29 0.13
N ILE A 431 -16.57 -9.23 -1.19
CA ILE A 431 -15.62 -9.77 -2.17
C ILE A 431 -14.36 -8.92 -2.26
N GLN A 432 -13.24 -9.56 -2.60
CA GLN A 432 -11.96 -8.90 -2.82
C GLN A 432 -11.57 -8.95 -4.28
N ALA A 433 -10.78 -7.97 -4.70
CA ALA A 433 -10.09 -8.00 -5.98
C ALA A 433 -8.69 -7.42 -5.80
N THR A 434 -7.76 -7.88 -6.59
CA THR A 434 -6.39 -7.39 -6.63
C THR A 434 -5.96 -7.16 -8.06
N ILE A 435 -5.06 -6.21 -8.25
CA ILE A 435 -4.30 -6.01 -9.49
C ILE A 435 -2.84 -5.79 -9.15
N ILE A 436 -1.97 -6.42 -9.92
CA ILE A 436 -0.55 -6.11 -9.95
C ILE A 436 -0.13 -5.90 -11.40
N ALA A 437 0.55 -4.79 -11.66
CA ALA A 437 1.04 -4.44 -12.99
C ALA A 437 2.53 -4.11 -12.93
N MET A 438 3.31 -4.65 -13.85
CA MET A 438 4.77 -4.47 -13.89
C MET A 438 5.30 -4.28 -15.32
N SER A 439 6.48 -3.68 -15.41
CA SER A 439 7.25 -3.65 -16.65
C SER A 439 7.79 -5.04 -16.96
N PRO A 440 7.46 -5.64 -18.10
CA PRO A 440 8.03 -6.92 -18.50
C PRO A 440 9.53 -6.86 -18.85
N THR A 441 10.07 -5.65 -19.02
CA THR A 441 11.50 -5.44 -19.30
C THR A 441 12.34 -5.40 -18.02
N THR A 442 11.88 -4.66 -17.00
CA THR A 442 12.68 -4.40 -15.80
C THR A 442 12.18 -5.14 -14.55
N GLY A 443 11.02 -5.78 -14.62
CA GLY A 443 10.35 -6.31 -13.43
C GLY A 443 9.79 -5.25 -12.48
N GLY A 444 10.03 -3.95 -12.74
CA GLY A 444 9.56 -2.86 -11.89
C GLY A 444 8.03 -2.82 -11.79
N VAL A 445 7.50 -2.96 -10.57
CA VAL A 445 6.06 -2.91 -10.31
C VAL A 445 5.59 -1.47 -10.45
N LYS A 446 4.65 -1.23 -11.38
CA LYS A 446 4.11 0.08 -11.72
C LYS A 446 2.85 0.43 -10.93
N ALA A 447 2.08 -0.59 -10.56
CA ALA A 447 0.91 -0.44 -9.69
C ALA A 447 0.63 -1.75 -8.95
N ILE A 448 0.16 -1.65 -7.71
CA ILE A 448 -0.29 -2.80 -6.91
C ILE A 448 -1.43 -2.41 -5.99
N VAL A 449 -2.53 -3.14 -6.06
CA VAL A 449 -3.68 -3.02 -5.17
C VAL A 449 -3.98 -4.40 -4.62
N GLY A 450 -3.76 -4.61 -3.32
CA GLY A 450 -3.85 -5.93 -2.68
C GLY A 450 -5.25 -6.32 -2.21
N GLY A 451 -6.25 -5.43 -2.32
CA GLY A 451 -7.62 -5.66 -1.90
C GLY A 451 -8.49 -4.43 -2.09
N PHE A 452 -9.77 -4.53 -1.74
CA PHE A 452 -10.72 -3.42 -1.88
C PHE A 452 -10.33 -2.21 -1.02
N ASP A 453 -9.92 -2.46 0.22
CA ASP A 453 -9.53 -1.43 1.18
C ASP A 453 -8.52 -1.94 2.20
N PHE A 454 -7.40 -1.21 2.30
CA PHE A 454 -6.31 -1.54 3.20
C PHE A 454 -6.65 -1.34 4.68
N ALA A 455 -7.47 -0.34 5.01
CA ALA A 455 -7.82 -0.07 6.40
C ALA A 455 -8.71 -1.19 6.99
N ALA A 456 -9.58 -1.77 6.16
CA ALA A 456 -10.42 -2.90 6.55
C ALA A 456 -9.67 -4.25 6.47
N ASN A 457 -8.77 -4.40 5.50
CA ASN A 457 -8.04 -5.65 5.29
C ASN A 457 -6.61 -5.39 4.78
N GLN A 458 -5.63 -5.55 5.67
CA GLN A 458 -4.22 -5.35 5.37
C GLN A 458 -3.58 -6.55 4.64
N TYR A 459 -4.29 -7.67 4.52
CA TYR A 459 -3.82 -8.84 3.79
C TYR A 459 -3.66 -8.51 2.29
N ASN A 460 -2.42 -8.59 1.80
CA ASN A 460 -2.10 -8.24 0.42
C ASN A 460 -2.34 -9.45 -0.49
N HIS A 461 -3.54 -9.56 -1.08
CA HIS A 461 -3.87 -10.69 -1.96
C HIS A 461 -2.94 -10.76 -3.17
N ALA A 462 -2.35 -9.65 -3.63
CA ALA A 462 -1.41 -9.68 -4.75
C ALA A 462 -0.13 -10.46 -4.45
N LEU A 463 0.35 -10.42 -3.21
CA LEU A 463 1.61 -11.03 -2.78
C LEU A 463 1.44 -12.34 -2.01
N GLN A 464 0.33 -12.48 -1.24
CA GLN A 464 0.19 -13.51 -0.23
C GLN A 464 -0.87 -14.57 -0.55
N ALA A 465 -1.88 -14.23 -1.38
CA ALA A 465 -2.97 -15.16 -1.67
C ALA A 465 -2.54 -16.19 -2.72
N ALA A 466 -2.16 -17.38 -2.27
CA ALA A 466 -1.97 -18.53 -3.15
C ALA A 466 -3.35 -19.09 -3.55
N ARG A 467 -3.72 -18.95 -4.82
CA ARG A 467 -5.02 -19.31 -5.38
C ARG A 467 -4.85 -20.20 -6.60
N GLN A 468 -5.85 -21.01 -6.88
CA GLN A 468 -5.85 -21.84 -8.08
C GLN A 468 -5.96 -20.94 -9.33
N PRO A 469 -5.01 -21.00 -10.29
CA PRO A 469 -5.02 -20.15 -11.48
C PRO A 469 -6.08 -20.55 -12.51
N GLY A 470 -6.64 -21.74 -12.39
CA GLY A 470 -7.57 -22.27 -13.37
C GLY A 470 -7.00 -22.25 -14.79
N SER A 471 -7.84 -21.97 -15.76
CA SER A 471 -7.41 -21.85 -17.16
C SER A 471 -6.36 -20.77 -17.44
N GLY A 472 -6.02 -19.92 -16.46
CA GLY A 472 -4.87 -19.00 -16.53
C GLY A 472 -3.53 -19.70 -16.60
N PHE A 473 -3.46 -20.98 -16.20
CA PHE A 473 -2.26 -21.80 -16.28
C PHE A 473 -2.03 -22.41 -17.67
N LYS A 474 -3.07 -22.59 -18.50
CA LYS A 474 -2.98 -23.23 -19.81
C LYS A 474 -1.88 -22.70 -20.74
N PRO A 475 -1.55 -21.42 -20.82
CA PRO A 475 -0.47 -20.93 -21.68
C PRO A 475 0.87 -21.60 -21.41
N PHE A 476 1.18 -21.94 -20.16
CA PHE A 476 2.45 -22.59 -19.78
C PHE A 476 2.46 -24.06 -20.22
N LEU A 477 1.35 -24.77 -20.08
CA LEU A 477 1.17 -26.13 -20.63
C LEU A 477 1.32 -26.14 -22.18
N TYR A 478 0.70 -25.17 -22.85
CA TYR A 478 0.73 -25.08 -24.31
C TYR A 478 2.11 -24.68 -24.81
N SER A 479 2.83 -23.84 -24.08
CA SER A 479 4.24 -23.52 -24.34
C SER A 479 5.13 -24.77 -24.20
N ALA A 480 4.91 -25.59 -23.17
CA ALA A 480 5.60 -26.89 -23.02
C ALA A 480 5.26 -27.84 -24.16
N ALA A 481 4.03 -27.86 -24.64
CA ALA A 481 3.63 -28.67 -25.79
C ALA A 481 4.32 -28.21 -27.08
N LEU A 482 4.46 -26.89 -27.33
CA LEU A 482 5.21 -26.38 -28.47
C LEU A 482 6.70 -26.76 -28.39
N ASP A 483 7.30 -26.74 -27.22
CA ASP A 483 8.68 -27.17 -26.97
C ASP A 483 8.87 -28.66 -27.22
N ALA A 484 7.83 -29.46 -26.95
CA ALA A 484 7.78 -30.90 -27.23
C ALA A 484 7.39 -31.25 -28.67
N GLY A 485 7.33 -30.28 -29.59
CA GLY A 485 7.06 -30.48 -31.02
C GLY A 485 5.59 -30.52 -31.43
N VAL A 486 4.65 -30.29 -30.50
CA VAL A 486 3.24 -30.07 -30.86
C VAL A 486 3.11 -28.74 -31.56
N THR A 487 2.32 -28.65 -32.61
CA THR A 487 2.17 -27.38 -33.36
C THR A 487 0.82 -26.69 -33.10
N PRO A 488 0.68 -25.39 -33.35
CA PRO A 488 -0.61 -24.69 -33.24
C PRO A 488 -1.72 -25.29 -34.12
N SER A 489 -1.36 -26.00 -35.21
CA SER A 489 -2.29 -26.66 -36.12
C SER A 489 -2.64 -28.09 -35.72
N THR A 490 -1.89 -28.70 -34.77
CA THR A 490 -2.12 -30.09 -34.32
C THR A 490 -3.56 -30.26 -33.84
N ILE A 491 -4.24 -31.27 -34.37
CA ILE A 491 -5.64 -31.61 -34.05
C ILE A 491 -5.69 -32.50 -32.81
N PHE A 492 -6.48 -32.09 -31.84
CA PHE A 492 -6.89 -32.89 -30.70
C PHE A 492 -8.40 -33.14 -30.72
N MET A 493 -8.83 -34.32 -30.28
CA MET A 493 -10.25 -34.63 -30.21
C MET A 493 -10.88 -34.02 -28.95
N ASP A 494 -11.78 -33.05 -29.10
CA ASP A 494 -12.62 -32.55 -28.00
C ASP A 494 -13.85 -33.49 -27.86
N ALA A 495 -13.67 -34.57 -27.12
CA ALA A 495 -14.64 -35.61 -26.86
C ALA A 495 -14.53 -36.05 -25.40
N PRO A 496 -15.56 -36.71 -24.84
CA PRO A 496 -15.55 -37.19 -23.46
C PRO A 496 -14.30 -38.01 -23.12
N LEU A 497 -13.79 -37.82 -21.90
CA LEU A 497 -12.75 -38.60 -21.27
C LEU A 497 -13.31 -39.24 -20.00
N VAL A 498 -12.96 -40.46 -19.74
CA VAL A 498 -13.32 -41.21 -18.53
C VAL A 498 -12.04 -41.77 -17.96
N PHE A 499 -11.75 -41.47 -16.70
CA PHE A 499 -10.64 -42.05 -15.98
C PHE A 499 -11.21 -42.98 -14.91
N GLU A 500 -10.70 -44.20 -14.85
CA GLU A 500 -10.91 -45.11 -13.75
C GLU A 500 -9.85 -44.83 -12.69
N ASP A 501 -10.27 -44.33 -11.54
CA ASP A 501 -9.40 -44.11 -10.40
C ASP A 501 -9.79 -45.13 -9.32
N GLU A 502 -8.89 -46.05 -9.01
CA GLU A 502 -9.12 -47.11 -8.03
C GLU A 502 -9.36 -46.58 -6.60
N ASN A 503 -9.04 -45.30 -6.35
CA ASN A 503 -9.22 -44.65 -5.06
C ASN A 503 -10.48 -43.78 -4.96
N LEU A 504 -11.25 -43.64 -6.05
CA LEU A 504 -12.51 -42.92 -6.07
C LEU A 504 -13.68 -43.87 -6.22
N GLU A 505 -14.72 -43.74 -5.38
CA GLU A 505 -15.97 -44.49 -5.50
C GLU A 505 -16.73 -44.24 -6.81
N THR A 506 -16.31 -43.20 -7.59
CA THR A 506 -16.91 -42.81 -8.87
C THR A 506 -15.86 -42.47 -9.90
N GLN A 507 -16.12 -42.84 -11.18
CA GLN A 507 -15.28 -42.48 -12.32
C GLN A 507 -15.11 -40.96 -12.45
N TYR A 508 -13.88 -40.46 -12.55
CA TYR A 508 -13.62 -39.05 -12.83
C TYR A 508 -13.92 -38.75 -14.31
N ARG A 509 -14.88 -37.84 -14.53
CA ARG A 509 -15.35 -37.44 -15.86
C ARG A 509 -15.18 -35.92 -16.02
N PRO A 510 -14.02 -35.46 -16.44
CA PRO A 510 -13.81 -34.03 -16.68
C PRO A 510 -14.74 -33.54 -17.79
N LYS A 511 -15.18 -32.25 -17.68
CA LYS A 511 -16.08 -31.59 -18.64
C LYS A 511 -15.49 -30.28 -19.13
N ASN A 512 -15.92 -29.92 -20.35
CA ASN A 512 -15.77 -28.54 -20.81
C ASN A 512 -16.78 -27.63 -20.08
N ASP A 513 -16.44 -26.36 -19.97
CA ASP A 513 -17.41 -25.35 -19.57
C ASP A 513 -18.58 -25.33 -20.57
N GLY A 514 -19.83 -25.35 -20.05
CA GLY A 514 -21.03 -25.48 -20.87
C GLY A 514 -21.29 -26.89 -21.45
N SER A 515 -20.53 -27.92 -21.06
CA SER A 515 -20.72 -29.34 -21.39
C SER A 515 -20.86 -29.68 -22.88
N ARG A 516 -20.26 -28.86 -23.77
CA ARG A 516 -20.29 -29.08 -25.23
C ARG A 516 -18.99 -29.73 -25.71
N PHE A 517 -19.08 -30.56 -26.73
CA PHE A 517 -17.95 -31.18 -27.41
C PHE A 517 -17.86 -30.63 -28.84
N ASN A 518 -16.66 -30.34 -29.31
CA ASN A 518 -16.41 -29.71 -30.59
C ASN A 518 -15.81 -30.68 -31.62
N GLY A 519 -15.47 -31.91 -31.21
CA GLY A 519 -14.80 -32.89 -32.08
C GLY A 519 -13.34 -32.47 -32.40
N PRO A 520 -12.84 -32.70 -33.63
CA PRO A 520 -11.49 -32.34 -34.01
C PRO A 520 -11.23 -30.85 -33.84
N THR A 521 -10.27 -30.47 -33.00
CA THR A 521 -10.00 -29.08 -32.61
C THR A 521 -8.51 -28.81 -32.63
N ARG A 522 -8.08 -27.73 -33.30
CA ARG A 522 -6.66 -27.32 -33.34
C ARG A 522 -6.18 -26.84 -31.99
N LEU A 523 -4.89 -27.04 -31.70
CA LEU A 523 -4.27 -26.59 -30.46
C LEU A 523 -4.55 -25.10 -30.21
N ARG A 524 -4.34 -24.20 -31.20
CA ARG A 524 -4.63 -22.76 -31.11
C ARG A 524 -6.08 -22.49 -30.73
N GLU A 525 -7.01 -23.19 -31.37
CA GLU A 525 -8.44 -23.03 -31.10
C GLU A 525 -8.81 -23.46 -29.69
N ALA A 526 -8.24 -24.54 -29.22
CA ALA A 526 -8.44 -25.04 -27.86
C ALA A 526 -7.96 -24.03 -26.81
N LEU A 527 -6.87 -23.30 -27.07
CA LEU A 527 -6.39 -22.26 -26.16
C LEU A 527 -7.32 -21.05 -26.10
N TYR A 528 -7.67 -20.46 -27.25
CA TYR A 528 -8.47 -19.23 -27.22
C TYR A 528 -9.92 -19.47 -26.76
N ARG A 529 -10.47 -20.69 -26.98
CA ARG A 529 -11.77 -21.13 -26.46
C ARG A 529 -11.67 -21.73 -25.07
N SER A 530 -10.47 -21.93 -24.55
CA SER A 530 -10.19 -22.47 -23.22
C SER A 530 -10.75 -23.88 -22.97
N ILE A 531 -10.68 -24.79 -23.97
CA ILE A 531 -11.26 -26.13 -23.93
C ILE A 531 -10.49 -27.02 -22.94
N ASN A 532 -11.18 -27.57 -21.94
CA ASN A 532 -10.57 -28.36 -20.86
C ASN A 532 -10.11 -29.74 -21.37
N LEU A 533 -10.96 -30.46 -22.08
CA LEU A 533 -10.67 -31.83 -22.51
C LEU A 533 -9.49 -31.89 -23.49
N VAL A 534 -9.32 -30.89 -24.35
CA VAL A 534 -8.14 -30.78 -25.20
C VAL A 534 -6.89 -30.49 -24.35
N SER A 535 -6.96 -29.59 -23.38
CA SER A 535 -5.83 -29.32 -22.50
C SER A 535 -5.38 -30.56 -21.72
N ILE A 536 -6.33 -31.39 -21.26
CA ILE A 536 -6.01 -32.66 -20.60
C ILE A 536 -5.30 -33.60 -21.59
N ARG A 537 -5.76 -33.74 -22.86
CA ARG A 537 -5.09 -34.57 -23.88
C ARG A 537 -3.68 -34.05 -24.21
N VAL A 538 -3.48 -32.74 -24.24
CA VAL A 538 -2.15 -32.10 -24.39
C VAL A 538 -1.25 -32.52 -23.24
N LEU A 539 -1.73 -32.44 -21.99
CA LEU A 539 -0.97 -32.88 -20.81
C LEU A 539 -0.61 -34.37 -20.87
N LEU A 540 -1.56 -35.21 -21.28
CA LEU A 540 -1.32 -36.66 -21.41
C LEU A 540 -0.27 -36.96 -22.49
N GLN A 541 -0.24 -36.19 -23.58
CA GLN A 541 0.77 -36.34 -24.63
C GLN A 541 2.16 -35.88 -24.22
N VAL A 542 2.25 -34.76 -23.47
CA VAL A 542 3.55 -34.18 -23.04
C VAL A 542 4.08 -34.91 -21.81
N GLY A 543 3.21 -35.32 -20.89
CA GLY A 543 3.55 -35.88 -19.59
C GLY A 543 3.50 -34.81 -18.46
N ALA A 544 2.85 -35.18 -17.34
CA ALA A 544 2.70 -34.27 -16.20
C ALA A 544 4.05 -33.90 -15.56
N GLY A 545 5.00 -34.86 -15.51
CA GLY A 545 6.35 -34.61 -14.99
C GLY A 545 7.10 -33.59 -15.83
N ASP A 546 7.09 -33.79 -17.17
CA ASP A 546 7.80 -32.91 -18.11
C ASP A 546 7.22 -31.50 -18.10
N VAL A 547 5.90 -31.36 -17.99
CA VAL A 547 5.23 -30.06 -17.86
C VAL A 547 5.64 -29.37 -16.54
N ILE A 548 5.68 -30.10 -15.40
CA ILE A 548 6.11 -29.54 -14.11
C ILE A 548 7.56 -29.06 -14.19
N ASP A 549 8.47 -29.84 -14.78
CA ASP A 549 9.87 -29.44 -14.94
C ASP A 549 10.02 -28.27 -15.91
N TYR A 550 9.22 -28.23 -16.96
CA TYR A 550 9.20 -27.11 -17.89
C TYR A 550 8.74 -25.80 -17.23
N VAL A 551 7.67 -25.81 -16.46
CA VAL A 551 7.09 -24.58 -15.89
C VAL A 551 7.91 -24.00 -14.74
N LYS A 552 8.81 -24.75 -14.12
CA LYS A 552 9.82 -24.21 -13.17
C LYS A 552 10.62 -23.06 -13.77
N ARG A 553 10.86 -23.08 -15.07
CA ARG A 553 11.60 -22.02 -15.80
C ARG A 553 10.93 -20.66 -15.68
N PHE A 554 9.60 -20.61 -15.53
CA PHE A 554 8.82 -19.38 -15.33
C PHE A 554 8.85 -18.87 -13.88
N GLY A 555 9.62 -19.53 -13.02
CA GLY A 555 9.80 -19.16 -11.62
C GLY A 555 8.67 -19.63 -10.68
N PHE A 556 7.82 -20.57 -11.10
CA PHE A 556 6.84 -21.17 -10.20
C PHE A 556 7.50 -22.08 -9.17
N ASP A 557 7.02 -22.02 -7.93
CA ASP A 557 7.23 -23.09 -6.98
C ASP A 557 6.27 -24.24 -7.33
N THR A 558 6.83 -25.34 -7.76
CA THR A 558 6.07 -26.50 -8.25
C THR A 558 5.94 -27.62 -7.22
N THR A 559 6.32 -27.36 -5.96
CA THR A 559 6.34 -28.37 -4.90
C THR A 559 4.98 -29.05 -4.72
N ASP A 560 3.91 -28.25 -4.73
CA ASP A 560 2.53 -28.71 -4.50
C ASP A 560 1.75 -28.88 -5.82
N PHE A 561 2.41 -28.87 -6.99
CA PHE A 561 1.69 -29.03 -8.25
C PHE A 561 1.20 -30.47 -8.43
N PRO A 562 -0.08 -30.67 -8.80
CA PRO A 562 -0.65 -32.00 -8.96
C PRO A 562 -0.02 -32.73 -10.16
N ARG A 563 0.37 -34.01 -9.96
CA ARG A 563 0.93 -34.83 -11.02
C ARG A 563 -0.16 -35.65 -11.76
N ASN A 564 -1.32 -35.05 -11.94
CA ASN A 564 -2.47 -35.66 -12.61
C ASN A 564 -3.14 -34.68 -13.58
N THR A 565 -4.29 -35.05 -14.12
CA THR A 565 -5.02 -34.24 -15.11
C THR A 565 -5.50 -32.88 -14.61
N GLN A 566 -5.57 -32.63 -13.31
CA GLN A 566 -5.93 -31.33 -12.77
C GLN A 566 -4.87 -30.26 -13.09
N LEU A 567 -3.61 -30.64 -13.29
CA LEU A 567 -2.55 -29.77 -13.75
C LEU A 567 -2.92 -29.06 -15.07
N ALA A 568 -3.57 -29.78 -16.00
CA ALA A 568 -3.94 -29.22 -17.31
C ALA A 568 -4.93 -28.05 -17.23
N ILE A 569 -5.71 -28.00 -16.18
CA ILE A 569 -6.76 -27.00 -15.97
C ILE A 569 -6.43 -26.01 -14.84
N GLY A 570 -5.22 -26.13 -14.27
CA GLY A 570 -4.76 -25.24 -13.19
C GLY A 570 -5.53 -25.43 -11.88
N GLY A 571 -5.90 -26.66 -11.56
CA GLY A 571 -6.68 -27.04 -10.38
C GLY A 571 -5.91 -27.90 -9.38
N GLY A 572 -6.63 -28.60 -8.53
CA GLY A 572 -6.05 -29.46 -7.49
C GLY A 572 -5.36 -28.71 -6.37
N THR A 573 -4.17 -29.14 -6.00
CA THR A 573 -3.34 -28.54 -4.94
C THR A 573 -2.56 -27.32 -5.38
N MET A 574 -2.69 -26.90 -6.67
CA MET A 574 -1.96 -25.77 -7.23
C MET A 574 -2.39 -24.46 -6.59
N GLY A 575 -1.45 -23.79 -5.90
CA GLY A 575 -1.63 -22.44 -5.35
C GLY A 575 -0.60 -21.49 -5.95
N ILE A 576 -1.05 -20.45 -6.65
CA ILE A 576 -0.17 -19.45 -7.29
C ILE A 576 -0.65 -18.06 -6.89
N THR A 577 0.28 -17.19 -6.48
CA THR A 577 -0.05 -15.81 -6.15
C THR A 577 -0.13 -14.93 -7.40
N PRO A 578 -0.89 -13.81 -7.38
CA PRO A 578 -0.93 -12.87 -8.50
C PRO A 578 0.45 -12.33 -8.91
N VAL A 579 1.36 -12.13 -7.95
CA VAL A 579 2.74 -11.70 -8.27
C VAL A 579 3.53 -12.76 -9.02
N GLN A 580 3.32 -14.05 -8.73
CA GLN A 580 3.92 -15.14 -9.50
C GLN A 580 3.32 -15.24 -10.90
N MET A 581 2.00 -15.04 -11.03
CA MET A 581 1.33 -15.02 -12.33
C MET A 581 1.80 -13.88 -13.22
N VAL A 582 1.89 -12.64 -12.71
CA VAL A 582 2.35 -11.49 -13.48
C VAL A 582 3.81 -11.66 -13.92
N ARG A 583 4.67 -12.24 -13.07
CA ARG A 583 6.05 -12.62 -13.39
C ARG A 583 6.09 -13.60 -14.56
N ALA A 584 5.34 -14.67 -14.45
CA ALA A 584 5.33 -15.73 -15.46
C ALA A 584 4.77 -15.23 -16.80
N TYR A 585 3.72 -14.40 -16.81
CA TYR A 585 3.20 -13.78 -18.04
C TYR A 585 4.15 -12.74 -18.65
N ALA A 586 5.02 -12.12 -17.85
CA ALA A 586 6.04 -11.21 -18.35
C ALA A 586 7.01 -11.91 -19.32
N THR A 587 7.28 -13.22 -19.16
CA THR A 587 8.14 -13.97 -20.09
C THR A 587 7.53 -14.07 -21.50
N PHE A 588 6.21 -14.17 -21.62
CA PHE A 588 5.54 -14.09 -22.92
C PHE A 588 5.57 -12.65 -23.46
N ALA A 589 5.47 -11.66 -22.57
CA ALA A 589 5.44 -10.25 -22.92
C ALA A 589 6.81 -9.74 -23.41
N ASN A 590 7.94 -10.24 -22.92
CA ASN A 590 9.28 -9.74 -23.22
C ASN A 590 10.13 -10.62 -24.16
N GLY A 591 9.57 -11.69 -24.73
CA GLY A 591 10.30 -12.57 -25.68
C GLY A 591 11.10 -13.67 -24.99
N GLY A 592 10.77 -14.04 -23.77
CA GLY A 592 11.29 -15.25 -23.11
C GLY A 592 12.23 -15.00 -21.92
N PHE A 593 12.41 -13.78 -21.46
CA PHE A 593 13.25 -13.46 -20.32
C PHE A 593 12.49 -13.54 -18.99
N LEU A 594 13.11 -14.13 -17.97
CA LEU A 594 12.56 -14.14 -16.61
C LEU A 594 13.07 -12.91 -15.85
N VAL A 595 12.17 -11.99 -15.50
CA VAL A 595 12.45 -10.82 -14.69
C VAL A 595 11.71 -10.91 -13.37
N GLU A 596 12.38 -10.51 -12.27
CA GLU A 596 11.77 -10.57 -10.95
C GLU A 596 10.97 -9.32 -10.64
N PRO A 597 9.73 -9.45 -10.09
CA PRO A 597 8.95 -8.32 -9.62
C PRO A 597 9.70 -7.57 -8.53
N ASN A 598 9.94 -6.28 -8.75
CA ASN A 598 10.64 -5.42 -7.83
C ASN A 598 9.90 -4.11 -7.63
N ILE A 599 10.02 -3.51 -6.44
CA ILE A 599 9.32 -2.28 -6.10
C ILE A 599 10.26 -1.19 -5.60
N LEU A 600 11.39 -1.55 -4.99
CA LEU A 600 12.34 -0.60 -4.42
C LEU A 600 13.38 -0.21 -5.48
N LYS A 601 13.49 1.09 -5.76
CA LYS A 601 14.43 1.65 -6.74
C LYS A 601 15.69 2.20 -6.07
N GLU A 602 15.53 3.02 -5.04
CA GLU A 602 16.61 3.71 -4.37
C GLU A 602 16.24 4.03 -2.92
N VAL A 603 17.23 4.06 -2.02
CA VAL A 603 17.08 4.58 -0.66
C VAL A 603 18.16 5.62 -0.40
N ARG A 604 17.76 6.77 0.12
CA ARG A 604 18.64 7.86 0.56
C ARG A 604 18.56 8.01 2.08
N ASP A 605 19.65 8.48 2.66
CA ASP A 605 19.67 8.92 4.05
C ASP A 605 19.24 10.39 4.18
N MET A 606 19.21 10.91 5.42
CA MET A 606 18.88 12.30 5.72
C MET A 606 19.80 13.34 5.06
N SER A 607 21.01 12.98 4.68
CA SER A 607 21.96 13.86 4.00
C SER A 607 21.73 13.91 2.49
N GLY A 608 20.81 13.06 1.98
CA GLY A 608 20.56 12.85 0.57
C GLY A 608 21.52 11.88 -0.10
N GLN A 609 22.42 11.23 0.68
CA GLN A 609 23.32 10.24 0.15
C GLN A 609 22.56 8.94 -0.18
N VAL A 610 22.83 8.38 -1.36
CA VAL A 610 22.27 7.09 -1.77
C VAL A 610 22.95 5.98 -0.96
N ILE A 611 22.18 5.28 -0.12
CA ILE A 611 22.63 4.13 0.68
C ILE A 611 22.25 2.78 0.07
N TYR A 612 21.32 2.80 -0.88
CA TYR A 612 20.90 1.65 -1.66
C TYR A 612 20.42 2.09 -3.04
N LYS A 613 20.88 1.43 -4.08
CA LYS A 613 20.41 1.54 -5.46
C LYS A 613 20.15 0.15 -6.00
N ALA A 614 18.93 -0.06 -6.50
CA ALA A 614 18.54 -1.36 -7.07
C ALA A 614 19.24 -1.57 -8.43
N ASN A 615 19.78 -2.77 -8.61
CA ASN A 615 20.33 -3.22 -9.91
C ASN A 615 19.75 -4.61 -10.22
N TYR A 616 18.46 -4.64 -10.60
CA TYR A 616 17.77 -5.89 -10.95
C TYR A 616 18.05 -6.30 -12.39
N PRO A 617 18.12 -7.63 -12.66
CA PRO A 617 18.25 -8.13 -14.03
C PRO A 617 17.12 -7.62 -14.94
N ILE A 618 17.46 -7.18 -16.14
CA ILE A 618 16.52 -6.67 -17.15
C ILE A 618 16.47 -7.57 -18.39
N ALA A 619 15.30 -7.66 -19.01
CA ALA A 619 15.12 -8.31 -20.30
C ALA A 619 15.78 -7.45 -21.38
N CYS A 620 16.94 -7.90 -21.86
CA CYS A 620 17.72 -7.19 -22.87
C CYS A 620 18.34 -8.17 -23.85
N GLU A 621 18.10 -7.97 -25.13
CA GLU A 621 18.57 -8.86 -26.20
C GLU A 621 19.94 -8.46 -26.75
N HIS A 622 20.24 -7.16 -26.79
CA HIS A 622 21.44 -6.59 -27.40
C HIS A 622 22.02 -5.46 -26.54
N CYS A 623 22.23 -5.71 -25.25
CA CYS A 623 22.87 -4.72 -24.38
C CYS A 623 24.22 -5.26 -23.86
N ASP A 624 25.15 -4.36 -23.60
CA ASP A 624 26.41 -4.67 -22.91
C ASP A 624 26.13 -4.92 -21.42
N ALA A 625 25.38 -6.01 -21.14
CA ALA A 625 24.99 -6.41 -19.80
C ALA A 625 25.83 -7.58 -19.31
N LYS A 626 26.09 -7.61 -17.99
CA LYS A 626 26.72 -8.77 -17.36
C LYS A 626 25.74 -9.95 -17.33
N PRO A 627 26.19 -11.21 -17.61
CA PRO A 627 25.31 -12.36 -17.49
C PRO A 627 24.88 -12.57 -16.03
N ALA A 628 23.62 -12.97 -15.84
CA ALA A 628 23.03 -13.16 -14.51
C ALA A 628 23.76 -14.18 -13.62
N ASN A 629 24.51 -15.11 -14.20
CA ASN A 629 25.25 -16.13 -13.45
C ASN A 629 26.43 -15.57 -12.66
N ASP A 630 26.95 -14.39 -13.04
CA ASP A 630 28.02 -13.70 -12.32
C ASP A 630 27.51 -12.74 -11.25
N ALA A 631 26.21 -12.49 -11.25
CA ALA A 631 25.48 -11.67 -10.30
C ALA A 631 24.63 -12.59 -9.41
N ALA A 632 25.25 -13.30 -8.47
CA ALA A 632 24.48 -13.87 -7.36
C ALA A 632 23.68 -12.73 -6.71
N PRO A 633 22.39 -12.92 -6.36
CA PRO A 633 21.67 -11.92 -5.59
C PRO A 633 22.39 -11.77 -4.25
N GLN A 634 23.34 -10.84 -4.20
CA GLN A 634 23.97 -10.46 -2.96
C GLN A 634 22.90 -9.71 -2.16
N VAL A 635 22.31 -10.42 -1.22
CA VAL A 635 21.72 -9.78 -0.06
C VAL A 635 22.94 -9.16 0.63
N ALA A 636 23.21 -7.89 0.34
CA ALA A 636 24.26 -7.15 1.00
C ALA A 636 24.01 -7.22 2.51
N SER A 637 24.94 -7.79 3.24
CA SER A 637 24.91 -7.74 4.70
C SER A 637 25.11 -6.29 5.13
N ALA A 638 24.61 -5.93 6.30
CA ALA A 638 24.69 -4.55 6.83
C ALA A 638 26.15 -4.07 7.02
N ASP A 639 27.13 -4.95 6.93
CA ASP A 639 28.56 -4.70 7.12
C ASP A 639 29.36 -4.56 5.79
N ASP A 640 28.72 -4.71 4.64
CA ASP A 640 29.41 -4.52 3.36
C ASP A 640 29.62 -3.02 3.10
N PRO A 641 30.83 -2.58 2.74
CA PRO A 641 31.09 -1.20 2.34
C PRO A 641 30.24 -0.85 1.11
N PRO A 642 29.93 0.43 0.87
CA PRO A 642 29.13 0.85 -0.27
C PRO A 642 29.74 0.26 -1.53
N GLN A 643 28.97 -0.61 -2.21
CA GLN A 643 29.41 -1.23 -3.45
C GLN A 643 29.72 -0.13 -4.45
N THR A 644 30.87 -0.20 -5.07
CA THR A 644 31.24 0.63 -6.22
C THR A 644 30.05 0.69 -7.16
N ASN A 645 29.64 1.91 -7.54
CA ASN A 645 28.53 2.19 -8.48
C ASN A 645 28.83 1.59 -9.86
N ASP A 646 28.75 0.28 -9.98
CA ASP A 646 28.75 -0.40 -11.25
C ASP A 646 27.30 -0.39 -11.77
N ASP A 647 26.96 0.67 -12.48
CA ASP A 647 25.66 0.84 -13.12
C ASP A 647 25.47 -0.05 -14.36
N THR A 648 26.37 -1.01 -14.60
CA THR A 648 26.27 -1.92 -15.74
C THR A 648 25.00 -2.77 -15.59
N PRO A 649 24.08 -2.77 -16.55
CA PRO A 649 22.87 -3.57 -16.50
C PRO A 649 23.20 -5.06 -16.35
N ILE A 650 22.38 -5.80 -15.60
CA ILE A 650 22.44 -7.25 -15.51
C ILE A 650 21.42 -7.83 -16.48
N ALA A 651 21.81 -8.75 -17.35
CA ALA A 651 20.88 -9.40 -18.27
C ALA A 651 20.06 -10.46 -17.54
N ALA A 652 18.73 -10.40 -17.67
CA ALA A 652 17.87 -11.46 -17.18
C ALA A 652 18.07 -12.76 -17.98
N PRO A 653 17.93 -13.95 -17.36
CA PRO A 653 18.07 -15.21 -18.07
C PRO A 653 16.93 -15.38 -19.08
N ARG A 654 17.26 -15.80 -20.31
CA ARG A 654 16.25 -16.23 -21.28
C ARG A 654 15.84 -17.67 -20.94
N VAL A 655 14.63 -17.84 -20.47
CA VAL A 655 14.08 -19.12 -20.00
C VAL A 655 13.12 -19.78 -20.98
N LEU A 656 12.68 -19.03 -21.98
CA LEU A 656 11.79 -19.46 -23.03
C LEU A 656 12.41 -19.09 -24.38
N ASP A 657 12.40 -20.04 -25.36
CA ASP A 657 12.82 -19.77 -26.73
C ASP A 657 11.96 -18.62 -27.31
N GLU A 658 12.62 -17.66 -27.93
CA GLU A 658 11.97 -16.48 -28.52
C GLU A 658 10.88 -16.86 -29.52
N ARG A 659 11.13 -17.91 -30.31
CA ARG A 659 10.20 -18.44 -31.33
C ARG A 659 8.93 -19.01 -30.67
N ASN A 660 9.10 -19.75 -29.56
CA ASN A 660 7.99 -20.24 -28.74
C ASN A 660 7.21 -19.05 -28.13
N ALA A 661 7.91 -18.06 -27.55
CA ALA A 661 7.30 -16.84 -27.03
C ALA A 661 6.49 -16.08 -28.09
N PHE A 662 6.99 -16.00 -29.32
CA PHE A 662 6.30 -15.36 -30.46
C PHE A 662 5.01 -16.13 -30.84
N ILE A 663 5.10 -17.46 -30.99
CA ILE A 663 3.94 -18.29 -31.32
C ILE A 663 2.89 -18.21 -30.21
N MET A 664 3.30 -18.34 -28.95
CA MET A 664 2.41 -18.21 -27.81
C MET A 664 1.77 -16.83 -27.71
N ASN A 665 2.50 -15.75 -27.95
CA ASN A 665 1.95 -14.40 -28.01
C ASN A 665 0.85 -14.30 -29.08
N SER A 666 1.10 -14.84 -30.29
CA SER A 666 0.09 -14.91 -31.35
C SER A 666 -1.17 -15.68 -30.94
N MET A 667 -1.00 -16.82 -30.22
CA MET A 667 -2.14 -17.61 -29.73
C MET A 667 -2.90 -16.90 -28.63
N LEU A 668 -2.21 -16.14 -27.75
CA LEU A 668 -2.81 -15.37 -26.65
C LEU A 668 -3.52 -14.08 -27.16
N GLN A 669 -3.07 -13.51 -28.27
CA GLN A 669 -3.82 -12.46 -28.97
C GLN A 669 -5.18 -12.97 -29.49
N ASP A 670 -5.26 -14.22 -29.94
CA ASP A 670 -6.52 -14.81 -30.37
C ASP A 670 -7.54 -14.98 -29.24
N VAL A 671 -7.12 -15.12 -28.00
CA VAL A 671 -8.02 -15.09 -26.84
C VAL A 671 -8.81 -13.78 -26.76
N ILE A 672 -8.17 -12.66 -27.14
CA ILE A 672 -8.79 -11.33 -27.20
C ILE A 672 -9.53 -11.14 -28.54
N LYS A 673 -8.94 -11.54 -29.65
CA LYS A 673 -9.53 -11.30 -30.98
C LYS A 673 -10.81 -12.10 -31.22
N ARG A 674 -10.90 -13.33 -30.72
CA ARG A 674 -11.99 -14.26 -31.00
C ARG A 674 -12.30 -15.28 -29.89
N GLY A 675 -11.67 -15.15 -28.73
CA GLY A 675 -11.78 -16.10 -27.62
C GLY A 675 -12.56 -15.58 -26.43
N THR A 676 -12.22 -16.12 -25.26
CA THR A 676 -12.92 -15.85 -23.99
C THR A 676 -12.78 -14.42 -23.49
N ALA A 677 -11.84 -13.64 -24.01
CA ALA A 677 -11.62 -12.24 -23.67
C ALA A 677 -12.03 -11.27 -24.81
N ILE A 678 -12.94 -11.66 -25.68
CA ILE A 678 -13.36 -10.87 -26.87
C ILE A 678 -13.82 -9.45 -26.52
N ARG A 679 -14.33 -9.23 -25.31
CA ARG A 679 -14.72 -7.90 -24.80
C ARG A 679 -13.55 -6.91 -24.80
N ALA A 680 -12.30 -7.36 -24.60
CA ALA A 680 -11.14 -6.49 -24.62
C ALA A 680 -10.87 -5.81 -25.99
N ARG A 681 -11.53 -6.24 -27.06
CA ARG A 681 -11.54 -5.54 -28.37
C ARG A 681 -12.09 -4.09 -28.26
N GLU A 682 -12.90 -3.80 -27.24
CA GLU A 682 -13.36 -2.43 -26.95
C GLU A 682 -12.22 -1.45 -26.67
N LEU A 683 -11.01 -1.94 -26.39
CA LEU A 683 -9.81 -1.12 -26.24
C LEU A 683 -9.23 -0.66 -27.58
N ASN A 684 -9.74 -1.17 -28.70
CA ASN A 684 -9.32 -0.84 -30.08
C ASN A 684 -7.80 -0.97 -30.31
N ARG A 685 -7.21 -2.07 -29.78
CA ARG A 685 -5.78 -2.38 -29.94
C ARG A 685 -5.59 -3.83 -30.41
N ASN A 686 -4.62 -4.03 -31.31
CA ASN A 686 -4.30 -5.34 -31.89
C ASN A 686 -3.12 -6.04 -31.21
N ASP A 687 -2.36 -5.32 -30.37
CA ASP A 687 -1.14 -5.77 -29.68
C ASP A 687 -1.39 -6.35 -28.28
N LEU A 688 -2.66 -6.43 -27.86
CA LEU A 688 -3.03 -7.01 -26.58
C LEU A 688 -3.09 -8.54 -26.65
N ALA A 689 -2.54 -9.19 -25.63
CA ALA A 689 -2.59 -10.62 -25.44
C ALA A 689 -2.99 -10.96 -23.99
N GLY A 690 -3.58 -12.13 -23.76
CA GLY A 690 -3.98 -12.51 -22.40
C GLY A 690 -4.78 -13.79 -22.33
N LYS A 691 -5.16 -14.18 -21.09
CA LYS A 691 -5.91 -15.39 -20.81
C LYS A 691 -6.81 -15.23 -19.60
N THR A 692 -8.05 -15.65 -19.71
CA THR A 692 -8.99 -15.81 -18.59
C THR A 692 -8.67 -17.06 -17.77
N GLY A 693 -8.86 -16.97 -16.45
CA GLY A 693 -8.86 -18.09 -15.53
C GLY A 693 -10.16 -18.13 -14.76
N THR A 694 -10.65 -19.33 -14.47
CA THR A 694 -11.81 -19.56 -13.61
C THR A 694 -11.63 -20.93 -12.98
N THR A 695 -11.87 -21.04 -11.70
CA THR A 695 -11.82 -22.30 -10.95
C THR A 695 -13.14 -22.53 -10.24
N ASN A 696 -13.60 -23.72 -10.20
CA ASN A 696 -14.73 -24.24 -9.41
C ASN A 696 -15.50 -23.18 -8.60
N GLU A 697 -15.89 -22.07 -9.28
CA GLU A 697 -16.73 -20.98 -8.77
C GLU A 697 -16.07 -20.05 -7.72
N ALA A 698 -14.83 -20.30 -7.26
CA ALA A 698 -14.22 -19.53 -6.16
C ALA A 698 -13.23 -18.43 -6.59
N ASP A 699 -12.43 -18.70 -7.63
CA ASP A 699 -11.35 -17.80 -8.07
C ASP A 699 -11.49 -17.46 -9.54
N THR A 700 -11.51 -16.16 -9.84
CA THR A 700 -11.58 -15.67 -11.22
C THR A 700 -10.37 -14.79 -11.53
N TRP A 701 -9.80 -14.96 -12.72
CA TRP A 701 -8.55 -14.35 -13.14
C TRP A 701 -8.63 -13.74 -14.52
N PHE A 702 -7.87 -12.69 -14.73
CA PHE A 702 -7.43 -12.27 -16.05
C PHE A 702 -5.96 -11.85 -16.01
N ASN A 703 -5.16 -12.50 -16.83
CA ASN A 703 -3.74 -12.21 -17.01
C ASN A 703 -3.55 -11.69 -18.43
N GLY A 704 -3.14 -10.46 -18.59
CA GLY A 704 -3.01 -9.86 -19.91
C GLY A 704 -1.89 -8.85 -19.98
N TYR A 705 -1.42 -8.60 -21.19
CA TYR A 705 -0.26 -7.76 -21.41
C TYR A 705 -0.27 -7.08 -22.78
N GLN A 706 0.54 -6.06 -22.87
CA GLN A 706 1.11 -5.44 -24.05
C GLN A 706 2.65 -5.44 -23.85
N LYS A 707 3.44 -5.20 -24.85
CA LYS A 707 4.91 -5.29 -24.80
C LYS A 707 5.56 -4.50 -23.65
N THR A 708 4.97 -3.38 -23.23
CA THR A 708 5.54 -2.49 -22.19
C THR A 708 4.95 -2.71 -20.80
N LEU A 709 3.81 -3.42 -20.69
CA LEU A 709 3.09 -3.58 -19.44
C LEU A 709 2.37 -4.93 -19.38
N VAL A 710 2.58 -5.65 -18.30
CA VAL A 710 1.85 -6.87 -17.95
C VAL A 710 1.04 -6.62 -16.69
N ALA A 711 -0.22 -7.09 -16.66
CA ALA A 711 -1.07 -6.95 -15.48
C ALA A 711 -1.89 -8.21 -15.23
N THR A 712 -1.92 -8.63 -13.98
CA THR A 712 -2.73 -9.74 -13.47
C THR A 712 -3.79 -9.20 -12.54
N VAL A 713 -5.03 -9.61 -12.76
CA VAL A 713 -6.20 -9.30 -11.92
C VAL A 713 -6.80 -10.61 -11.41
N TRP A 714 -7.08 -10.64 -10.10
CA TRP A 714 -7.84 -11.71 -9.45
C TRP A 714 -9.05 -11.12 -8.74
N VAL A 715 -10.17 -11.86 -8.72
CA VAL A 715 -11.40 -11.54 -7.98
C VAL A 715 -11.91 -12.81 -7.29
N GLY A 716 -12.22 -12.71 -6.00
CA GLY A 716 -12.71 -13.82 -5.18
C GLY A 716 -12.92 -13.43 -3.72
N PHE A 717 -13.44 -14.34 -2.92
CA PHE A 717 -13.57 -14.15 -1.48
C PHE A 717 -12.31 -14.60 -0.74
N SER A 718 -11.95 -13.90 0.35
CA SER A 718 -10.80 -14.26 1.18
C SER A 718 -10.93 -15.66 1.78
N ASN A 719 -12.14 -16.11 2.09
CA ASN A 719 -12.47 -17.40 2.68
C ASN A 719 -12.74 -18.53 1.66
N HIS A 720 -12.41 -18.34 0.38
CA HIS A 720 -12.66 -19.28 -0.72
C HIS A 720 -14.14 -19.62 -0.97
N ALA A 721 -15.05 -18.76 -0.53
CA ALA A 721 -16.46 -18.95 -0.86
C ALA A 721 -16.70 -18.82 -2.38
N PRO A 722 -17.71 -19.51 -2.94
CA PRO A 722 -18.08 -19.38 -4.34
C PRO A 722 -18.43 -17.92 -4.71
N VAL A 723 -17.97 -17.47 -5.87
CA VAL A 723 -18.29 -16.12 -6.40
C VAL A 723 -19.65 -16.08 -7.08
N GLY A 724 -20.26 -17.22 -7.32
CA GLY A 724 -21.57 -17.38 -7.95
C GLY A 724 -21.51 -17.89 -9.39
N ASP A 725 -22.64 -18.44 -9.83
CA ASP A 725 -22.84 -18.93 -11.20
C ASP A 725 -22.63 -17.80 -12.23
N ASN A 726 -22.02 -18.13 -13.37
CA ASN A 726 -21.72 -17.19 -14.44
C ASN A 726 -20.71 -16.08 -14.07
N GLU A 727 -20.04 -16.15 -12.92
CA GLU A 727 -18.91 -15.31 -12.60
C GLU A 727 -17.60 -15.95 -13.11
N TYR A 728 -17.17 -15.48 -14.26
CA TYR A 728 -15.99 -15.96 -14.96
C TYR A 728 -14.88 -14.91 -15.00
N GLY A 729 -13.69 -15.32 -15.39
CA GLY A 729 -12.58 -14.40 -15.67
C GLY A 729 -12.92 -13.28 -16.67
N SER A 730 -13.91 -13.48 -17.52
CA SER A 730 -14.42 -12.49 -18.50
C SER A 730 -15.37 -11.45 -17.88
N ASN A 731 -16.01 -11.71 -16.74
CA ASN A 731 -17.04 -10.85 -16.15
C ASN A 731 -16.57 -10.06 -14.93
N GLY A 732 -15.73 -10.67 -14.07
CA GLY A 732 -15.14 -10.04 -12.91
C GLY A 732 -13.81 -9.34 -13.23
N PRO A 733 -12.70 -10.07 -13.39
CA PRO A 733 -11.36 -9.48 -13.52
C PRO A 733 -11.09 -8.81 -14.87
N LEU A 734 -11.61 -9.33 -16.01
CA LEU A 734 -11.37 -8.71 -17.31
C LEU A 734 -11.82 -7.25 -17.39
N PRO A 735 -13.01 -6.85 -16.92
CA PRO A 735 -13.41 -5.43 -16.90
C PRO A 735 -12.49 -4.55 -16.05
N ILE A 736 -11.97 -5.05 -14.92
CA ILE A 736 -10.99 -4.33 -14.07
C ILE A 736 -9.70 -4.11 -14.86
N TRP A 737 -9.20 -5.17 -15.50
CA TRP A 737 -8.02 -5.11 -16.36
C TRP A 737 -8.21 -4.14 -17.53
N MET A 738 -9.38 -4.16 -18.18
CA MET A 738 -9.69 -3.25 -19.28
C MET A 738 -9.72 -1.79 -18.86
N ASP A 739 -10.34 -1.47 -17.71
CA ASP A 739 -10.40 -0.12 -17.17
C ASP A 739 -8.99 0.39 -16.84
N PHE A 740 -8.14 -0.47 -16.27
CA PHE A 740 -6.75 -0.15 -16.02
C PHE A 740 -5.96 0.05 -17.31
N MET A 741 -5.99 -0.90 -18.24
CA MET A 741 -5.19 -0.84 -19.48
C MET A 741 -5.63 0.28 -20.42
N ARG A 742 -6.91 0.64 -20.45
CA ARG A 742 -7.41 1.79 -21.23
C ARG A 742 -6.68 3.08 -20.84
N ALA A 743 -6.51 3.31 -19.56
CA ALA A 743 -5.80 4.49 -19.07
C ALA A 743 -4.27 4.31 -19.13
N ALA A 744 -3.77 3.10 -18.85
CA ALA A 744 -2.34 2.82 -18.85
C ALA A 744 -1.69 2.96 -20.22
N LEU A 745 -2.41 2.55 -21.27
CA LEU A 745 -1.91 2.57 -22.64
C LEU A 745 -2.31 3.83 -23.43
N GLN A 746 -2.89 4.82 -22.75
CA GLN A 746 -3.19 6.10 -23.39
C GLN A 746 -1.89 6.79 -23.85
N GLY A 747 -1.79 7.06 -25.15
CA GLY A 747 -0.59 7.65 -25.76
C GLY A 747 0.57 6.66 -25.99
N VAL A 748 0.41 5.38 -25.63
CA VAL A 748 1.40 4.34 -25.94
C VAL A 748 1.11 3.77 -27.33
N PRO A 749 2.06 3.85 -28.27
CA PRO A 749 1.87 3.30 -29.62
C PRO A 749 1.64 1.78 -29.60
N GLU A 750 0.90 1.28 -30.59
CA GLU A 750 0.82 -0.17 -30.82
C GLU A 750 2.18 -0.71 -31.25
N ASP A 751 2.55 -1.85 -30.71
CA ASP A 751 3.78 -2.54 -31.05
C ASP A 751 3.47 -3.93 -31.60
N THR A 752 3.77 -4.14 -32.86
CA THR A 752 3.70 -5.44 -33.50
C THR A 752 5.08 -6.10 -33.43
N ARG A 753 5.18 -7.25 -32.76
CA ARG A 753 6.42 -8.01 -32.71
C ARG A 753 6.81 -8.50 -34.10
N GLU A 754 8.05 -8.31 -34.44
CA GLU A 754 8.62 -8.92 -35.65
C GLU A 754 8.71 -10.43 -35.47
N GLN A 755 8.52 -11.15 -36.57
CA GLN A 755 8.65 -12.60 -36.60
C GLN A 755 10.14 -12.96 -36.47
N PRO A 756 10.54 -13.73 -35.44
CA PRO A 756 11.94 -14.06 -35.24
C PRO A 756 12.41 -15.08 -36.28
N PRO A 757 13.72 -15.12 -36.57
CA PRO A 757 14.32 -16.18 -37.41
C PRO A 757 13.99 -17.58 -36.89
N GLY A 758 13.70 -18.51 -37.80
CA GLY A 758 13.28 -19.88 -37.43
C GLY A 758 11.81 -20.07 -37.10
N VAL A 759 10.99 -19.02 -37.22
CA VAL A 759 9.53 -19.14 -37.31
C VAL A 759 9.12 -19.09 -38.79
N VAL A 760 8.29 -20.02 -39.21
CA VAL A 760 7.74 -20.11 -40.57
C VAL A 760 6.24 -19.86 -40.56
N THR A 761 5.77 -19.07 -41.52
CA THR A 761 4.32 -18.84 -41.76
C THR A 761 3.86 -19.69 -42.90
N MET A 762 2.84 -20.52 -42.68
CA MET A 762 2.28 -21.41 -43.73
C MET A 762 0.75 -21.31 -43.79
N LYS A 763 0.18 -21.51 -44.95
CA LYS A 763 -1.28 -21.69 -45.12
C LYS A 763 -1.64 -23.15 -44.79
N ILE A 764 -2.64 -23.30 -43.94
CA ILE A 764 -3.19 -24.60 -43.53
C ILE A 764 -4.70 -24.68 -43.75
N ASP A 765 -5.17 -25.92 -43.88
CA ASP A 765 -6.60 -26.20 -43.76
C ASP A 765 -7.05 -26.09 -42.30
N PRO A 766 -7.99 -25.21 -41.97
CA PRO A 766 -8.45 -25.03 -40.60
C PRO A 766 -9.11 -26.26 -39.96
N LYS A 767 -9.54 -27.26 -40.78
CA LYS A 767 -10.21 -28.48 -40.32
C LYS A 767 -9.24 -29.62 -40.04
N THR A 768 -8.23 -29.79 -40.88
CA THR A 768 -7.27 -30.90 -40.77
C THR A 768 -5.97 -30.49 -40.09
N GLY A 769 -5.65 -29.16 -40.04
CA GLY A 769 -4.38 -28.64 -39.57
C GLY A 769 -3.21 -28.92 -40.54
N GLU A 770 -3.43 -29.56 -41.67
CA GLU A 770 -2.44 -29.88 -42.69
C GLU A 770 -2.19 -28.68 -43.65
N PRO A 771 -1.06 -28.68 -44.36
CA PRO A 771 -0.82 -27.67 -45.40
C PRO A 771 -1.96 -27.57 -46.39
N ALA A 772 -2.43 -26.35 -46.68
CA ALA A 772 -3.52 -26.11 -47.58
C ALA A 772 -3.09 -26.32 -49.04
N THR A 773 -4.01 -26.80 -49.87
CA THR A 773 -3.76 -26.84 -51.30
C THR A 773 -3.83 -25.43 -51.91
N PRO A 774 -3.18 -25.15 -53.06
CA PRO A 774 -3.17 -23.83 -53.69
C PRO A 774 -4.56 -23.25 -53.95
N ASP A 775 -5.55 -24.07 -54.21
CA ASP A 775 -6.92 -23.68 -54.58
C ASP A 775 -7.87 -23.59 -53.38
N GLN A 776 -7.39 -23.85 -52.17
CA GLN A 776 -8.21 -23.87 -50.98
C GLN A 776 -8.57 -22.44 -50.52
N GLN A 777 -9.83 -22.03 -50.69
CA GLN A 777 -10.31 -20.66 -50.40
C GLN A 777 -10.40 -20.34 -48.88
N ASN A 778 -10.66 -21.36 -48.05
CA ASN A 778 -10.82 -21.20 -46.59
C ASN A 778 -9.52 -21.44 -45.83
N ALA A 779 -8.39 -21.53 -46.51
CA ALA A 779 -7.08 -21.66 -45.88
C ALA A 779 -6.74 -20.46 -45.00
N ILE A 780 -6.11 -20.74 -43.87
CA ILE A 780 -5.67 -19.73 -42.90
C ILE A 780 -4.15 -19.77 -42.72
N PHE A 781 -3.54 -18.64 -42.33
CA PHE A 781 -2.14 -18.60 -41.99
C PHE A 781 -1.92 -19.10 -40.55
N GLU A 782 -0.85 -19.90 -40.38
CA GLU A 782 -0.41 -20.40 -39.09
C GLU A 782 1.13 -20.29 -38.95
N TYR A 783 1.59 -20.15 -37.71
CA TYR A 783 3.01 -20.04 -37.39
C TYR A 783 3.55 -21.39 -36.89
N PHE A 784 4.76 -21.73 -37.30
CA PHE A 784 5.44 -22.97 -36.95
C PHE A 784 6.90 -22.70 -36.59
N LEU A 785 7.46 -23.51 -35.70
CA LEU A 785 8.91 -23.65 -35.62
C LEU A 785 9.39 -24.33 -36.91
N ALA A 786 10.48 -23.87 -37.51
CA ALA A 786 10.99 -24.35 -38.81
C ALA A 786 11.23 -25.87 -38.81
N GLU A 787 11.62 -26.42 -37.67
CA GLU A 787 11.84 -27.87 -37.47
C GLU A 787 10.55 -28.68 -37.32
N HIS A 788 9.41 -28.04 -37.04
CA HIS A 788 8.12 -28.68 -36.80
C HIS A 788 7.04 -28.29 -37.83
N VAL A 789 7.45 -27.91 -39.03
CA VAL A 789 6.51 -27.58 -40.11
C VAL A 789 5.82 -28.87 -40.59
N PRO A 790 4.47 -28.93 -40.66
CA PRO A 790 3.76 -30.08 -41.19
C PRO A 790 4.15 -30.35 -42.63
N SER A 791 4.56 -31.58 -42.97
CA SER A 791 4.87 -32.01 -44.31
C SER A 791 3.59 -32.35 -45.08
N VAL A 792 3.50 -31.97 -46.34
CA VAL A 792 2.46 -32.50 -47.21
C VAL A 792 2.58 -34.00 -47.31
N ARG A 793 1.69 -34.77 -46.73
CA ARG A 793 1.62 -36.21 -47.00
C ARG A 793 1.23 -36.35 -48.46
N ALA A 794 2.16 -36.86 -49.28
CA ALA A 794 1.82 -37.33 -50.62
C ALA A 794 0.74 -38.38 -50.42
N SER A 795 -0.44 -38.17 -51.04
CA SER A 795 -1.55 -39.14 -51.06
C SER A 795 -1.11 -40.33 -51.90
N THR A 796 -0.42 -41.26 -51.25
CA THR A 796 -0.24 -42.59 -51.78
C THR A 796 -1.48 -43.41 -51.48
N THR A 797 -2.36 -43.44 -52.41
CA THR A 797 -3.40 -44.53 -52.51
C THR A 797 -2.72 -45.88 -52.49
N GLN A 798 -2.46 -46.45 -51.36
CA GLN A 798 -2.20 -47.84 -51.16
C GLN A 798 -3.07 -48.28 -49.93
N SER A 799 -4.16 -48.95 -50.35
CA SER A 799 -4.85 -49.85 -49.44
C SER A 799 -3.89 -50.95 -49.03
N THR A 800 -3.46 -50.90 -47.77
CA THR A 800 -2.89 -52.08 -47.12
C THR A 800 -3.58 -52.28 -45.80
N GLU A 801 -4.07 -53.49 -45.63
CA GLU A 801 -4.74 -53.97 -44.43
C GLU A 801 -3.91 -53.71 -43.15
N THR A 802 -4.64 -53.24 -42.18
CA THR A 802 -4.53 -53.36 -40.77
C THR A 802 -3.55 -54.38 -40.19
N ASP A 803 -2.53 -53.87 -39.51
CA ASP A 803 -2.13 -54.43 -38.26
C ASP A 803 -2.63 -53.48 -37.13
N ALA A 804 -3.67 -53.92 -36.46
CA ALA A 804 -4.23 -53.28 -35.29
C ALA A 804 -3.21 -53.41 -34.14
N LYS A 805 -2.45 -52.31 -33.89
CA LYS A 805 -1.79 -52.17 -32.60
C LYS A 805 -2.85 -52.06 -31.54
N GLU A 806 -2.78 -52.95 -30.58
CA GLU A 806 -3.62 -52.94 -29.35
C GLU A 806 -3.69 -51.53 -28.77
N PRO A 807 -4.87 -51.11 -28.24
CA PRO A 807 -4.99 -49.84 -27.56
C PRO A 807 -4.13 -49.87 -26.27
N VAL A 808 -3.25 -48.89 -26.14
CA VAL A 808 -2.47 -48.66 -24.93
C VAL A 808 -3.44 -48.61 -23.77
N ARG A 809 -3.29 -49.53 -22.82
CA ARG A 809 -4.12 -49.58 -21.61
C ARG A 809 -3.76 -48.39 -20.72
N PRO A 810 -4.74 -47.70 -20.09
CA PRO A 810 -4.52 -46.55 -19.19
C PRO A 810 -3.62 -46.83 -17.98
N ILE A 811 -3.28 -48.07 -17.72
CA ILE A 811 -2.52 -48.56 -16.54
C ILE A 811 -1.02 -48.28 -16.65
N ASP A 812 -0.47 -47.96 -17.83
CA ASP A 812 0.97 -47.76 -18.01
C ASP A 812 1.42 -46.30 -17.84
N ILE A 813 0.56 -45.40 -17.31
CA ILE A 813 0.80 -43.95 -17.19
C ILE A 813 0.87 -43.45 -15.73
N PHE A 814 0.87 -44.34 -14.73
CA PHE A 814 1.03 -43.95 -13.32
C PHE A 814 2.38 -44.34 -12.75
#